data_fb2e66ef0d3d5d5a994df3c386123b0b
#
_entry.id   fb2e66ef0d3d5d5a994df3c386123b0b
#
_cell.length_a   1.000
_cell.length_b   1.000
_cell.length_c   1.000
_cell.angle_alpha   90.00
_cell.angle_beta   90.00
_cell.angle_gamma   90.00
#
_symmetry.space_group_name_H-M   'P 1'
#
loop_
_entity.id
_entity.type
_entity.pdbx_description
1 polymer ?
#
loop_
_entity_poly.entity_id
_entity_poly.type
_entity_poly.pdbx_seq_one_letter_code
_entity_poly.pdbx_strand_id
1 'polypeptide(L)'
;MKKKSLLFAVAFLYTIIGVQAQTDVTSQYIPNAGFEDCDALPIVVHHDNQHDVDVNVIELYSEWNKEKGEDYEAQGWKLVQQQTNANGGVVTYGVNIQSGKYATAGEPGPEQGVTGEKGLCFTGAAGLVYQQTEEITLPAGVYRLTVNLYARNGQSNPGNTQQVNNIKTGFMPTGGTEDDLIPGVRSSAQFTSNAWDLDVLDIELTEATTGRFQVCYGSSYYVIVDDLKLEFFGGVVTTNLSNAIDKATALNAELNNNDLSAAIETAQALLNDPTDQESVDAQTETLYAAMGTALAATTVPVNITAAYLENPSFETGLAPWNWVSASGNVGEPLNAESVPYIDGNNILEFVTSGTNGVTQTISHLPAGYYIIDAKLNQKAFLKMGSGTGTLVQGGSDALFLRVHPSAYNLTADGELTVGAQASVSYRIDNFRLFYGKDEASLLEVLLQDVKADAQAIIGMSKFDIVTGEERTSLVTAIEGSDIDAINTALDAFVAAFEAYNKLEKAKETAAAYNEEAYPYAKKEILEQIQELIAKQPSSAADATEMRGQLETAMIDVYVSNAYCEGVTNAKDYTENIVAGNATGTAVATAWHKLNMEIRTDKTAWTNPKTNENDKNVYGVTADYYRTSNEKNSYMWQTISGLPKGKYVLSVTYMSPATVSAEVLVNDEKVGSLTGVGMYGGGVYGGGWVENVITFDKADDQDMNLKLQYTGTANYQDWYFDNLRLYCIDAEQPQVEEHEYGIVGDFSDWDTDLMMTQAEDGTYTLTITDLEVREPKTFEYKLRADQQWGVYELPAPGSDPQNFSWTPEMSGFYTLNFVFNLEENSLTLDAERTDDCTWTATYVNVADWAEVWAYTWTDENMQMGEWPGTQLTATEEQVDGHNVYAFSYKGEAAPAFIIFNNGQGGDTNQTNDLEFVDGKQYTDGPKLVISTAIEQCVEVLPQQAYDLQGRRVNEGQNKKGIYIVNGKKIVIK
;
A
#
# COMPACT_ATOMS: atom_id res chain seq x y z
N MET A 1 4.35 -30.14 -20.57
CA MET A 1 5.70 -30.24 -21.14
C MET A 1 6.69 -29.85 -20.06
N LYS A 2 7.66 -30.68 -19.76
CA LYS A 2 8.59 -30.48 -18.64
C LYS A 2 9.46 -29.28 -18.92
N LYS A 3 9.32 -28.18 -18.12
CA LYS A 3 10.28 -27.09 -18.07
C LYS A 3 11.60 -27.66 -17.59
N LYS A 4 12.59 -27.63 -18.46
CA LYS A 4 13.99 -27.77 -18.06
C LYS A 4 14.30 -26.48 -17.30
N SER A 5 14.36 -26.57 -16.01
CA SER A 5 15.08 -25.62 -15.17
C SER A 5 16.53 -25.67 -15.66
N LEU A 6 16.96 -24.62 -16.31
CA LEU A 6 18.36 -24.35 -16.49
C LEU A 6 18.86 -23.88 -15.12
N LEU A 7 19.26 -24.83 -14.31
CA LEU A 7 20.09 -24.57 -13.15
C LEU A 7 21.42 -24.05 -13.73
N PHE A 8 21.60 -22.73 -13.79
CA PHE A 8 22.93 -22.18 -13.77
C PHE A 8 23.50 -22.56 -12.39
N ALA A 9 24.18 -23.71 -12.37
CA ALA A 9 25.15 -23.91 -11.35
C ALA A 9 26.15 -22.75 -11.53
N VAL A 10 26.16 -21.83 -10.57
CA VAL A 10 27.35 -21.03 -10.30
C VAL A 10 28.38 -22.07 -9.89
N ALA A 11 29.01 -22.66 -10.88
CA ALA A 11 30.30 -23.24 -10.67
C ALA A 11 31.16 -22.06 -10.23
N PHE A 12 31.54 -22.03 -8.97
CA PHE A 12 32.78 -21.39 -8.58
C PHE A 12 33.82 -21.96 -9.55
N LEU A 13 34.09 -21.20 -10.61
CA LEU A 13 35.21 -21.45 -11.45
C LEU A 13 36.42 -21.20 -10.55
N TYR A 14 36.89 -22.27 -9.92
CA TYR A 14 38.33 -22.30 -9.59
C TYR A 14 38.98 -22.13 -10.94
N THR A 15 39.36 -20.93 -11.31
CA THR A 15 40.29 -20.68 -12.40
C THR A 15 41.41 -21.65 -12.16
N ILE A 16 41.63 -22.55 -13.09
CA ILE A 16 42.84 -23.37 -13.14
C ILE A 16 43.95 -22.37 -13.40
N ILE A 17 44.45 -21.74 -12.33
CA ILE A 17 45.74 -21.10 -12.32
C ILE A 17 46.64 -22.23 -12.71
N GLY A 18 47.26 -22.18 -13.88
CA GLY A 18 48.21 -23.20 -14.32
C GLY A 18 49.13 -23.52 -13.15
N VAL A 19 49.35 -24.79 -12.86
CA VAL A 19 50.00 -25.27 -11.65
C VAL A 19 51.42 -24.68 -11.58
N GLN A 20 51.51 -23.40 -11.25
CA GLN A 20 52.70 -22.85 -10.61
C GLN A 20 52.64 -23.27 -9.13
N ALA A 21 53.75 -23.70 -8.62
CA ALA A 21 53.82 -24.22 -7.24
C ALA A 21 53.44 -23.10 -6.28
N GLN A 22 52.24 -23.22 -5.73
CA GLN A 22 51.77 -22.41 -4.61
C GLN A 22 52.85 -22.33 -3.55
N THR A 23 53.35 -21.17 -3.21
CA THR A 23 54.43 -20.95 -2.25
C THR A 23 53.90 -20.11 -1.12
N ASP A 24 53.95 -20.63 0.08
CA ASP A 24 53.71 -19.82 1.28
C ASP A 24 54.86 -18.83 1.47
N VAL A 25 54.52 -17.56 1.39
CA VAL A 25 55.45 -16.42 1.52
C VAL A 25 55.14 -15.58 2.76
N THR A 26 54.27 -16.04 3.64
CA THR A 26 53.80 -15.35 4.84
C THR A 26 54.97 -14.80 5.65
N SER A 27 55.87 -15.65 6.05
CA SER A 27 57.02 -15.26 6.91
C SER A 27 58.00 -14.28 6.23
N GLN A 28 57.93 -14.17 4.88
CA GLN A 28 58.78 -13.24 4.13
C GLN A 28 58.20 -11.80 4.16
N TYR A 29 56.84 -11.67 4.18
CA TYR A 29 56.19 -10.39 4.00
C TYR A 29 55.30 -9.97 5.17
N ILE A 30 54.83 -10.91 6.00
CA ILE A 30 53.92 -10.60 7.11
C ILE A 30 54.58 -11.05 8.41
N PRO A 31 55.19 -10.14 9.19
CA PRO A 31 55.75 -10.51 10.49
C PRO A 31 54.64 -10.80 11.48
N ASN A 32 54.83 -11.74 12.39
CA ASN A 32 53.91 -12.04 13.46
C ASN A 32 52.47 -12.20 12.99
N ALA A 33 52.27 -12.98 11.94
CA ALA A 33 50.98 -13.12 11.23
C ALA A 33 49.86 -13.75 12.08
N GLY A 34 50.19 -14.47 13.14
CA GLY A 34 49.26 -15.01 14.14
C GLY A 34 49.29 -14.23 15.45
N PHE A 35 49.94 -13.08 15.51
CA PHE A 35 50.02 -12.21 16.69
C PHE A 35 50.58 -12.86 17.96
N GLU A 36 51.29 -13.98 17.84
CA GLU A 36 51.83 -14.73 18.96
C GLU A 36 53.02 -14.03 19.63
N ASP A 37 53.82 -13.26 18.89
CA ASP A 37 55.01 -12.56 19.37
C ASP A 37 54.62 -11.26 20.10
N CYS A 38 54.07 -11.40 21.27
CA CYS A 38 53.68 -10.31 22.16
C CYS A 38 54.17 -10.50 23.61
N ASP A 39 55.10 -11.40 23.85
CA ASP A 39 55.56 -11.74 25.19
C ASP A 39 56.30 -10.62 25.93
N ALA A 40 56.77 -9.63 25.21
CA ALA A 40 57.38 -8.42 25.80
C ALA A 40 56.35 -7.38 26.24
N LEU A 41 55.11 -7.50 25.86
CA LEU A 41 54.02 -6.59 26.23
C LEU A 41 53.41 -6.98 27.56
N PRO A 42 53.01 -6.01 28.41
CA PRO A 42 52.39 -6.30 29.68
C PRO A 42 51.03 -6.99 29.48
N ILE A 43 50.82 -8.06 30.24
CA ILE A 43 49.54 -8.71 30.32
C ILE A 43 48.72 -7.95 31.34
N VAL A 44 47.52 -7.53 30.94
CA VAL A 44 46.51 -6.91 31.80
C VAL A 44 45.40 -7.91 32.06
N VAL A 45 45.05 -8.09 33.32
CA VAL A 45 43.91 -8.92 33.71
C VAL A 45 42.67 -8.08 33.79
N HIS A 46 41.73 -8.29 32.89
CA HIS A 46 40.39 -7.68 32.93
C HIS A 46 39.42 -8.59 33.66
N HIS A 47 38.80 -8.08 34.70
CA HIS A 47 37.71 -8.76 35.37
C HIS A 47 36.37 -8.47 34.71
N ASP A 48 35.75 -9.46 34.09
CA ASP A 48 34.40 -9.36 33.60
C ASP A 48 33.42 -9.51 34.75
N ASN A 49 32.89 -8.38 35.21
CA ASN A 49 31.93 -8.31 36.32
C ASN A 49 30.55 -8.96 36.02
N GLN A 50 30.26 -9.25 34.76
CA GLN A 50 28.99 -9.93 34.41
C GLN A 50 29.10 -11.46 34.55
N HIS A 51 30.29 -12.01 34.39
CA HIS A 51 30.50 -13.45 34.37
C HIS A 51 31.44 -13.92 35.44
N ASP A 52 31.96 -13.01 36.26
CA ASP A 52 32.91 -13.32 37.38
C ASP A 52 34.16 -14.11 36.89
N VAL A 53 34.69 -13.68 35.74
CA VAL A 53 35.89 -14.29 35.14
C VAL A 53 36.98 -13.27 34.87
N ASP A 54 38.21 -13.66 35.05
CA ASP A 54 39.38 -12.88 34.69
C ASP A 54 39.85 -13.28 33.29
N VAL A 55 40.01 -12.28 32.40
CA VAL A 55 40.54 -12.45 31.05
C VAL A 55 41.91 -11.82 30.96
N ASN A 56 42.87 -12.59 30.50
CA ASN A 56 44.22 -12.09 30.24
C ASN A 56 44.28 -11.47 28.83
N VAL A 57 44.62 -10.20 28.78
CA VAL A 57 44.74 -9.45 27.51
C VAL A 57 46.09 -8.75 27.44
N ILE A 58 46.67 -8.68 26.25
CA ILE A 58 47.78 -7.80 25.93
C ILE A 58 47.15 -6.60 25.19
N GLU A 59 46.96 -5.51 25.89
CA GLU A 59 46.30 -4.34 25.33
C GLU A 59 47.26 -3.56 24.43
N LEU A 60 46.92 -3.44 23.15
CA LEU A 60 47.63 -2.60 22.20
C LEU A 60 47.16 -1.15 22.26
N TYR A 61 45.85 -0.96 22.46
CA TYR A 61 45.25 0.33 22.68
C TYR A 61 43.96 0.20 23.50
N SER A 62 43.90 0.94 24.61
CA SER A 62 42.63 1.13 25.37
C SER A 62 42.74 2.40 26.19
N GLU A 63 41.64 2.85 26.81
CA GLU A 63 41.65 3.94 27.78
C GLU A 63 42.63 3.73 28.94
N TRP A 64 42.85 2.49 29.31
CA TRP A 64 43.71 2.09 30.40
C TRP A 64 45.20 2.31 30.07
N ASN A 65 45.60 2.12 28.81
CA ASN A 65 46.95 2.37 28.38
C ASN A 65 47.25 3.87 28.24
N LYS A 66 46.26 4.69 27.97
CA LYS A 66 46.36 6.14 27.83
C LYS A 66 46.83 6.82 29.12
N GLU A 67 46.44 6.32 30.26
CA GLU A 67 46.92 6.82 31.58
C GLU A 67 48.36 6.48 31.88
N LYS A 68 48.93 5.44 31.22
CA LYS A 68 50.29 4.98 31.45
C LYS A 68 51.36 5.59 30.50
N GLY A 69 50.91 6.27 29.41
CA GLY A 69 51.80 6.97 28.49
C GLY A 69 52.71 6.08 27.66
N GLU A 70 52.38 4.80 27.52
CA GLU A 70 53.15 3.82 26.77
C GLU A 70 52.35 3.38 25.55
N ASP A 71 52.93 3.45 24.36
CA ASP A 71 52.40 2.89 23.13
C ASP A 71 52.75 1.42 23.07
N TYR A 72 51.77 0.54 23.31
CA TYR A 72 51.95 -0.91 23.16
C TYR A 72 51.63 -1.36 21.75
N GLU A 73 52.56 -2.03 21.11
CA GLU A 73 52.40 -2.57 19.76
C GLU A 73 52.74 -4.07 19.76
N ALA A 74 51.96 -4.89 19.00
CA ALA A 74 52.42 -6.24 18.70
C ALA A 74 53.65 -6.16 17.79
N GLN A 75 54.56 -7.14 17.96
CA GLN A 75 55.79 -7.13 17.17
C GLN A 75 55.50 -7.07 15.67
N GLY A 76 56.00 -6.04 15.00
CA GLY A 76 55.81 -5.80 13.56
C GLY A 76 54.50 -5.13 13.15
N TRP A 77 53.64 -4.70 14.10
CA TRP A 77 52.37 -4.08 13.85
C TRP A 77 52.16 -2.84 14.71
N LYS A 78 51.32 -1.89 14.25
CA LYS A 78 50.96 -0.67 14.98
C LYS A 78 49.56 -0.19 14.65
N LEU A 79 48.96 0.53 15.60
CA LEU A 79 47.69 1.26 15.39
C LEU A 79 48.00 2.61 14.75
N VAL A 80 47.43 2.88 13.57
CA VAL A 80 47.70 4.11 12.79
C VAL A 80 46.53 5.03 12.64
N GLN A 81 45.34 4.56 12.85
CA GLN A 81 44.11 5.40 12.75
C GLN A 81 43.19 5.07 13.91
N GLN A 82 42.71 6.13 14.55
CA GLN A 82 41.74 6.10 15.62
C GLN A 82 40.50 6.91 15.17
N GLN A 83 39.32 6.45 15.57
CA GLN A 83 38.11 7.21 15.33
C GLN A 83 37.95 8.31 16.38
N THR A 84 37.52 9.51 15.94
CA THR A 84 37.06 10.56 16.83
C THR A 84 35.55 10.63 16.81
N ASN A 85 34.91 10.81 17.98
CA ASN A 85 33.49 11.04 18.08
C ASN A 85 33.09 12.44 17.55
N ALA A 86 31.80 12.69 17.40
CA ALA A 86 31.25 13.96 16.91
C ALA A 86 31.69 15.22 17.70
N ASN A 87 32.25 15.03 18.90
CA ASN A 87 32.73 16.10 19.76
C ASN A 87 34.28 16.23 19.73
N GLY A 88 34.95 15.52 18.83
CA GLY A 88 36.42 15.55 18.69
C GLY A 88 37.18 14.76 19.75
N GLY A 89 36.51 14.02 20.61
CA GLY A 89 37.14 13.11 21.55
C GLY A 89 37.50 11.78 20.87
N VAL A 90 38.65 11.24 21.17
CA VAL A 90 39.07 9.92 20.70
C VAL A 90 38.13 8.88 21.27
N VAL A 91 37.56 8.04 20.41
CA VAL A 91 36.69 6.93 20.88
C VAL A 91 37.60 5.82 21.42
N THR A 92 37.43 5.54 22.68
CA THR A 92 38.32 4.71 23.50
C THR A 92 37.83 3.28 23.65
N TYR A 93 37.62 2.58 22.54
CA TYR A 93 37.39 1.13 22.63
C TYR A 93 38.58 0.38 22.05
N GLY A 94 38.95 -0.74 22.67
CA GLY A 94 40.27 -1.30 22.58
C GLY A 94 40.55 -2.06 21.29
N VAL A 95 41.78 -1.92 20.84
CA VAL A 95 42.51 -2.97 20.13
C VAL A 95 43.39 -3.68 21.14
N ASN A 96 43.33 -5.00 21.24
CA ASN A 96 44.10 -5.76 22.18
C ASN A 96 44.51 -7.15 21.61
N ILE A 97 45.52 -7.74 22.19
CA ILE A 97 45.81 -9.15 21.95
C ILE A 97 45.21 -9.95 23.09
N GLN A 98 44.35 -10.89 22.73
CA GLN A 98 43.75 -11.80 23.70
C GLN A 98 44.46 -13.15 23.70
N SER A 99 44.69 -13.69 24.88
CA SER A 99 45.25 -15.02 25.09
C SER A 99 44.37 -15.83 26.03
N GLY A 100 44.25 -17.12 25.79
CA GLY A 100 43.42 -18.02 26.58
C GLY A 100 41.95 -17.95 26.21
N LYS A 101 41.06 -18.15 27.19
CA LYS A 101 39.61 -18.01 26.96
C LYS A 101 39.27 -16.57 26.62
N TYR A 102 38.89 -16.35 25.41
CA TYR A 102 38.32 -15.08 24.95
C TYR A 102 36.92 -14.92 25.52
N ALA A 103 36.81 -14.68 26.81
CA ALA A 103 35.54 -14.47 27.48
C ALA A 103 35.14 -13.00 27.35
N THR A 104 34.05 -12.74 26.73
CA THR A 104 33.36 -11.45 26.84
C THR A 104 31.96 -11.72 27.30
N ALA A 105 31.40 -10.76 28.01
CA ALA A 105 30.09 -10.70 28.60
C ALA A 105 29.04 -11.71 28.06
N GLY A 106 28.86 -12.82 28.74
CA GLY A 106 27.72 -13.73 28.57
C GLY A 106 27.90 -14.96 27.70
N GLU A 107 28.96 -15.04 26.92
CA GLU A 107 29.23 -16.26 26.15
C GLU A 107 30.70 -16.54 26.00
N PRO A 108 31.12 -17.80 26.04
CA PRO A 108 32.51 -18.12 25.82
C PRO A 108 32.92 -17.74 24.42
N GLY A 109 33.93 -16.88 24.29
CA GLY A 109 34.68 -16.72 23.07
C GLY A 109 35.42 -18.02 22.71
N PRO A 110 36.17 -18.04 21.58
CA PRO A 110 37.01 -19.17 21.26
C PRO A 110 38.00 -19.38 22.40
N GLU A 111 38.26 -20.65 22.74
CA GLU A 111 39.15 -20.97 23.85
C GLU A 111 40.60 -20.64 23.53
N GLN A 112 40.94 -20.50 22.24
CA GLN A 112 42.28 -20.16 21.73
C GLN A 112 42.20 -19.62 20.31
N GLY A 113 43.25 -18.99 19.79
CA GLY A 113 43.39 -18.64 18.38
C GLY A 113 43.36 -19.88 17.48
N VAL A 114 43.33 -19.68 16.16
CA VAL A 114 43.30 -20.81 15.21
C VAL A 114 44.59 -21.62 15.26
N THR A 115 45.74 -20.93 15.31
CA THR A 115 47.02 -21.56 15.54
C THR A 115 47.73 -20.85 16.67
N GLY A 116 47.89 -21.50 17.82
CA GLY A 116 48.49 -20.86 18.96
C GLY A 116 47.51 -20.45 20.04
N GLU A 117 47.84 -19.41 20.82
CA GLU A 117 47.10 -19.00 21.99
C GLU A 117 46.60 -17.54 21.93
N LYS A 118 47.01 -16.75 20.93
CA LYS A 118 46.77 -15.31 20.85
C LYS A 118 46.11 -14.93 19.55
N GLY A 119 45.36 -13.83 19.57
CA GLY A 119 44.72 -13.23 18.42
C GLY A 119 44.50 -11.73 18.60
N LEU A 120 44.45 -10.97 17.51
CA LEU A 120 44.21 -9.54 17.51
C LEU A 120 42.70 -9.27 17.66
N CYS A 121 42.33 -8.64 18.76
CA CYS A 121 40.93 -8.35 19.07
C CYS A 121 40.61 -6.88 18.94
N PHE A 122 39.46 -6.60 18.29
CA PHE A 122 38.87 -5.29 18.22
C PHE A 122 37.54 -5.29 18.99
N THR A 123 37.35 -4.30 19.86
CA THR A 123 36.10 -4.14 20.63
C THR A 123 35.51 -2.76 20.49
N GLY A 124 34.21 -2.69 20.13
CA GLY A 124 33.35 -1.56 20.38
C GLY A 124 33.45 -0.30 19.51
N ALA A 125 34.48 -0.11 18.67
CA ALA A 125 34.61 1.11 17.88
C ALA A 125 34.81 0.85 16.38
N ALA A 126 34.28 1.74 15.55
CA ALA A 126 34.52 1.75 14.11
C ALA A 126 35.75 2.61 13.75
N GLY A 127 36.37 2.33 12.60
CA GLY A 127 37.42 3.21 12.02
C GLY A 127 38.81 3.04 12.60
N LEU A 128 39.11 1.90 13.23
CA LEU A 128 40.48 1.58 13.67
C LEU A 128 41.24 0.92 12.52
N VAL A 129 42.48 1.33 12.31
CA VAL A 129 43.39 0.70 11.33
C VAL A 129 44.62 0.20 12.05
N TYR A 130 44.84 -1.09 11.98
CA TYR A 130 46.04 -1.77 12.50
C TYR A 130 46.90 -2.24 11.34
N GLN A 131 48.12 -1.74 11.22
CA GLN A 131 48.97 -2.01 10.06
C GLN A 131 50.34 -2.50 10.45
N GLN A 132 51.00 -3.17 9.53
CA GLN A 132 52.38 -3.55 9.58
C GLN A 132 53.28 -2.32 9.76
N THR A 133 54.31 -2.41 10.62
CA THR A 133 55.20 -1.27 10.91
C THR A 133 56.11 -0.91 9.75
N GLU A 134 56.63 -1.91 9.07
CA GLU A 134 57.57 -1.74 7.96
C GLU A 134 56.89 -1.79 6.60
N GLU A 135 57.36 -1.01 5.66
CA GLU A 135 56.97 -1.15 4.26
C GLU A 135 57.70 -2.35 3.64
N ILE A 136 56.95 -3.07 2.83
CA ILE A 136 57.44 -4.15 2.00
C ILE A 136 57.16 -3.88 0.55
N THR A 137 57.91 -4.50 -0.34
CA THR A 137 57.60 -4.50 -1.78
C THR A 137 57.22 -5.90 -2.17
N LEU A 138 55.95 -6.08 -2.57
CA LEU A 138 55.49 -7.30 -3.21
C LEU A 138 55.85 -7.23 -4.70
N PRO A 139 56.52 -8.24 -5.26
CA PRO A 139 56.68 -8.39 -6.72
C PRO A 139 55.35 -8.42 -7.45
N ALA A 140 55.36 -8.12 -8.75
CA ALA A 140 54.20 -8.39 -9.59
C ALA A 140 53.78 -9.85 -9.50
N GLY A 141 52.49 -10.11 -9.47
CA GLY A 141 51.92 -11.47 -9.43
C GLY A 141 50.64 -11.59 -8.65
N VAL A 142 50.16 -12.82 -8.61
CA VAL A 142 48.92 -13.20 -7.90
C VAL A 142 49.27 -13.76 -6.53
N TYR A 143 48.66 -13.17 -5.53
CA TYR A 143 48.81 -13.60 -4.14
C TYR A 143 47.42 -13.93 -3.58
N ARG A 144 47.32 -14.85 -2.64
CA ARG A 144 46.18 -15.12 -1.82
C ARG A 144 46.48 -14.83 -0.37
N LEU A 145 45.77 -13.91 0.20
CA LEU A 145 45.77 -13.65 1.62
C LEU A 145 44.57 -14.37 2.24
N THR A 146 44.84 -15.30 3.17
CA THR A 146 43.77 -15.86 3.98
C THR A 146 43.85 -15.29 5.39
N VAL A 147 42.72 -15.06 6.00
CA VAL A 147 42.59 -14.46 7.33
C VAL A 147 41.55 -15.22 8.10
N ASN A 148 41.85 -15.69 9.28
CA ASN A 148 40.85 -16.26 10.17
C ASN A 148 40.20 -15.15 10.98
N LEU A 149 38.88 -15.14 10.98
CA LEU A 149 38.07 -14.14 11.65
C LEU A 149 37.04 -14.80 12.58
N TYR A 150 36.95 -14.29 13.78
CA TYR A 150 35.89 -14.62 14.70
C TYR A 150 35.10 -13.37 15.03
N ALA A 151 33.82 -13.36 14.74
CA ALA A 151 32.99 -12.22 15.01
C ALA A 151 31.89 -12.56 16.00
N ARG A 152 31.58 -11.65 16.92
CA ARG A 152 30.51 -11.79 17.89
C ARG A 152 29.50 -10.65 17.81
N ASN A 153 28.25 -11.03 17.88
CA ASN A 153 27.15 -10.07 18.05
C ASN A 153 26.87 -9.89 19.54
N GLY A 154 26.69 -8.64 19.98
CA GLY A 154 26.39 -8.28 21.38
C GLY A 154 25.02 -8.71 21.88
N GLN A 155 24.28 -9.57 21.17
CA GLN A 155 23.00 -10.14 21.60
C GLN A 155 23.04 -11.66 21.59
N SER A 156 22.63 -12.25 22.69
CA SER A 156 22.64 -13.67 23.09
C SER A 156 21.74 -14.58 22.26
N ASN A 157 21.78 -14.55 20.92
CA ASN A 157 21.04 -15.48 20.08
C ASN A 157 22.00 -16.30 19.21
N PRO A 158 22.28 -17.57 19.59
CA PRO A 158 23.02 -18.48 18.72
C PRO A 158 22.19 -18.70 17.44
N GLY A 159 22.73 -18.34 16.29
CA GLY A 159 22.09 -18.50 14.98
C GLY A 159 21.80 -17.21 14.23
N ASN A 160 22.04 -16.04 14.80
CA ASN A 160 22.02 -14.80 14.03
C ASN A 160 23.31 -14.66 13.25
N THR A 161 23.28 -14.90 11.95
CA THR A 161 24.32 -14.49 11.01
C THR A 161 24.34 -12.97 10.96
N GLN A 162 25.28 -12.33 11.66
CA GLN A 162 25.51 -10.90 11.45
C GLN A 162 26.56 -10.69 10.38
N GLN A 163 26.22 -9.79 9.47
CA GLN A 163 27.19 -9.27 8.50
C GLN A 163 28.27 -8.51 9.24
N VAL A 164 29.48 -9.02 9.21
CA VAL A 164 30.66 -8.27 9.60
C VAL A 164 31.06 -7.40 8.42
N ASN A 165 30.24 -6.37 8.14
CA ASN A 165 30.27 -5.64 6.89
C ASN A 165 31.49 -4.74 6.70
N ASN A 166 32.36 -4.63 7.68
CA ASN A 166 33.31 -3.54 7.71
C ASN A 166 34.73 -3.93 8.11
N ILE A 167 35.06 -5.19 8.20
CA ILE A 167 36.44 -5.59 8.36
C ILE A 167 37.09 -5.68 6.98
N LYS A 168 38.08 -4.83 6.77
CA LYS A 168 38.87 -4.80 5.56
C LYS A 168 40.27 -5.26 5.91
N THR A 169 40.73 -6.34 5.32
CA THR A 169 42.10 -6.78 5.43
C THR A 169 42.70 -6.82 4.03
N GLY A 170 43.91 -6.38 3.87
CA GLY A 170 44.56 -6.34 2.56
C GLY A 170 45.90 -5.67 2.58
N PHE A 171 46.40 -5.39 1.40
CA PHE A 171 47.65 -4.70 1.17
C PHE A 171 47.40 -3.25 0.77
N MET A 172 47.91 -2.31 1.52
CA MET A 172 47.81 -0.88 1.30
C MET A 172 49.04 -0.35 0.60
N PRO A 173 48.94 0.11 -0.66
CA PRO A 173 50.06 0.78 -1.34
C PRO A 173 50.52 2.05 -0.61
N THR A 174 51.80 2.38 -0.71
CA THR A 174 52.36 3.58 -0.06
C THR A 174 51.70 4.83 -0.58
N GLY A 175 51.14 5.64 0.34
CA GLY A 175 50.43 6.87 0.01
C GLY A 175 49.00 6.67 -0.44
N GLY A 176 48.51 5.44 -0.41
CA GLY A 176 47.10 5.10 -0.71
C GLY A 176 46.13 5.54 0.39
N THR A 177 44.87 5.64 0.04
CA THR A 177 43.72 5.89 0.90
C THR A 177 42.96 4.58 1.16
N GLU A 178 41.92 4.59 1.96
CA GLU A 178 41.08 3.42 2.22
C GLU A 178 40.51 2.76 0.95
N ASP A 179 40.30 3.56 -0.09
CA ASP A 179 39.77 3.08 -1.39
C ASP A 179 40.88 2.37 -2.21
N ASP A 180 42.14 2.56 -1.88
CA ASP A 180 43.29 1.95 -2.57
C ASP A 180 43.74 0.63 -1.92
N LEU A 181 43.04 0.18 -0.87
CA LEU A 181 43.37 -1.09 -0.22
C LEU A 181 43.10 -2.26 -1.17
N ILE A 182 44.13 -3.07 -1.42
CA ILE A 182 44.02 -4.27 -2.28
C ILE A 182 43.77 -5.50 -1.40
N PRO A 183 42.70 -6.25 -1.60
CA PRO A 183 41.78 -6.29 -2.74
C PRO A 183 40.63 -5.30 -2.72
N GLY A 184 40.65 -4.28 -1.91
CA GLY A 184 39.60 -3.26 -1.90
C GLY A 184 38.41 -3.58 -0.96
N VAL A 185 37.30 -2.88 -1.16
CA VAL A 185 36.10 -3.04 -0.35
C VAL A 185 35.46 -4.39 -0.64
N ARG A 186 35.32 -5.22 0.37
CA ARG A 186 34.60 -6.48 0.24
C ARG A 186 33.11 -6.27 0.12
N SER A 187 32.51 -7.03 -0.77
CA SER A 187 31.09 -7.33 -0.62
C SER A 187 30.91 -8.15 0.65
N SER A 188 29.93 -7.79 1.45
CA SER A 188 29.58 -8.41 2.73
C SER A 188 29.64 -9.93 2.71
N ALA A 189 30.77 -10.50 3.16
CA ALA A 189 30.77 -11.89 3.54
C ALA A 189 30.00 -12.03 4.86
N GLN A 190 28.99 -12.89 4.89
CA GLN A 190 28.31 -13.24 6.13
C GLN A 190 29.19 -14.19 6.91
N PHE A 191 29.73 -13.72 8.01
CA PHE A 191 30.46 -14.59 8.93
C PHE A 191 29.48 -15.22 9.92
N THR A 192 29.70 -16.49 10.22
CA THR A 192 28.94 -17.17 11.25
C THR A 192 29.26 -16.58 12.60
N SER A 193 28.31 -16.00 13.31
CA SER A 193 28.56 -15.45 14.64
C SER A 193 28.98 -16.55 15.62
N ASN A 194 29.98 -16.27 16.47
CA ASN A 194 30.52 -17.16 17.46
C ASN A 194 31.22 -18.41 16.87
N ALA A 195 31.75 -18.31 15.67
CA ALA A 195 32.57 -19.33 15.05
C ALA A 195 33.77 -18.70 14.32
N TRP A 196 34.83 -19.46 14.13
CA TRP A 196 35.88 -19.05 13.24
C TRP A 196 35.49 -19.26 11.78
N ASP A 197 35.63 -18.23 10.98
CA ASP A 197 35.45 -18.26 9.52
C ASP A 197 36.76 -17.87 8.83
N LEU A 198 37.01 -18.49 7.69
CA LEU A 198 38.17 -18.22 6.85
C LEU A 198 37.80 -17.23 5.76
N ASP A 199 38.44 -16.08 5.76
CA ASP A 199 38.34 -15.11 4.69
C ASP A 199 39.47 -15.31 3.68
N VAL A 200 39.13 -15.34 2.40
CA VAL A 200 40.04 -15.60 1.30
C VAL A 200 40.06 -14.40 0.37
N LEU A 201 41.24 -13.79 0.20
CA LEU A 201 41.42 -12.54 -0.51
C LEU A 201 42.50 -12.70 -1.56
N ASP A 202 42.16 -12.50 -2.82
CA ASP A 202 43.12 -12.51 -3.90
C ASP A 202 43.67 -11.09 -4.12
N ILE A 203 44.99 -10.96 -4.10
CA ILE A 203 45.77 -9.73 -4.32
C ILE A 203 46.48 -9.86 -5.65
N GLU A 204 46.14 -9.03 -6.58
CA GLU A 204 46.74 -9.04 -7.93
C GLU A 204 47.51 -7.77 -8.18
N LEU A 205 48.78 -7.93 -8.48
CA LEU A 205 49.73 -6.85 -8.73
C LEU A 205 50.33 -7.01 -10.12
N THR A 206 50.01 -6.11 -11.02
CA THR A 206 50.57 -6.07 -12.38
C THR A 206 52.02 -5.55 -12.40
N GLU A 207 52.43 -4.85 -11.34
CA GLU A 207 53.77 -4.34 -11.13
C GLU A 207 54.24 -4.49 -9.67
N ALA A 208 55.55 -4.40 -9.43
CA ALA A 208 56.07 -4.46 -8.07
C ALA A 208 55.52 -3.27 -7.26
N THR A 209 54.77 -3.54 -6.20
CA THR A 209 54.07 -2.53 -5.40
C THR A 209 54.62 -2.48 -3.99
N THR A 210 54.99 -1.28 -3.52
CA THR A 210 55.45 -1.02 -2.15
C THR A 210 54.25 -0.60 -1.27
N GLY A 211 54.15 -1.21 -0.07
CA GLY A 211 53.03 -0.91 0.83
C GLY A 211 53.12 -1.66 2.14
N ARG A 212 51.98 -1.80 2.80
CA ARG A 212 51.86 -2.47 4.10
C ARG A 212 50.57 -3.30 4.14
N PHE A 213 50.63 -4.44 4.81
CA PHE A 213 49.39 -5.12 5.18
C PHE A 213 48.66 -4.35 6.26
N GLN A 214 47.31 -4.31 6.13
CA GLN A 214 46.41 -3.64 7.07
C GLN A 214 45.25 -4.51 7.43
N VAL A 215 44.81 -4.37 8.69
CA VAL A 215 43.51 -4.80 9.17
C VAL A 215 42.76 -3.55 9.60
N CYS A 216 41.63 -3.27 8.92
CA CYS A 216 40.79 -2.14 9.21
C CYS A 216 39.50 -2.64 9.86
N TYR A 217 39.20 -2.15 11.04
CA TYR A 217 38.01 -2.53 11.78
C TYR A 217 36.84 -1.58 11.47
N GLY A 218 35.73 -2.17 11.11
CA GLY A 218 34.44 -1.43 10.94
C GLY A 218 33.56 -1.44 12.21
N SER A 219 32.28 -1.34 12.10
CA SER A 219 31.37 -1.34 13.26
C SER A 219 30.84 -2.75 13.57
N SER A 220 31.43 -3.43 14.52
CA SER A 220 30.90 -4.67 15.09
C SER A 220 31.19 -4.66 16.59
N TYR A 221 30.53 -5.52 17.33
CA TYR A 221 30.66 -5.49 18.79
C TYR A 221 32.00 -6.10 19.27
N TYR A 222 32.50 -7.08 18.53
CA TYR A 222 33.69 -7.82 18.92
C TYR A 222 34.19 -8.65 17.74
N VAL A 223 35.47 -8.49 17.39
CA VAL A 223 36.10 -9.24 16.29
C VAL A 223 37.50 -9.66 16.69
N ILE A 224 37.87 -10.92 16.45
CA ILE A 224 39.23 -11.40 16.54
C ILE A 224 39.70 -11.70 15.13
N VAL A 225 40.93 -11.29 14.86
CA VAL A 225 41.68 -11.59 13.63
C VAL A 225 42.87 -12.40 14.00
N ASP A 226 43.10 -13.50 13.29
CA ASP A 226 44.23 -14.37 13.53
C ASP A 226 44.73 -15.00 12.22
N ASP A 227 45.94 -15.59 12.28
CA ASP A 227 46.52 -16.42 11.22
C ASP A 227 46.43 -15.83 9.82
N LEU A 228 46.99 -14.65 9.60
CA LEU A 228 47.17 -14.15 8.23
C LEU A 228 48.14 -15.07 7.49
N LYS A 229 47.73 -15.61 6.36
CA LYS A 229 48.58 -16.42 5.49
C LYS A 229 48.63 -15.83 4.09
N LEU A 230 49.83 -15.63 3.56
CA LEU A 230 50.07 -15.13 2.22
C LEU A 230 50.72 -16.21 1.35
N GLU A 231 50.02 -16.56 0.28
CA GLU A 231 50.47 -17.53 -0.70
C GLU A 231 50.68 -16.87 -2.06
N PHE A 232 51.76 -17.12 -2.71
CA PHE A 232 52.14 -16.64 -4.02
C PHE A 232 51.84 -17.71 -5.09
N PHE A 233 51.09 -17.33 -6.15
CA PHE A 233 50.64 -18.22 -7.22
C PHE A 233 51.35 -17.99 -8.55
N GLY A 234 52.05 -16.90 -8.75
CA GLY A 234 52.76 -16.61 -9.99
C GLY A 234 52.96 -15.13 -10.26
N GLY A 235 53.81 -14.82 -11.24
CA GLY A 235 54.20 -13.45 -11.58
C GLY A 235 53.40 -12.75 -12.67
N VAL A 236 52.46 -13.46 -13.31
CA VAL A 236 51.61 -12.86 -14.39
C VAL A 236 50.16 -12.87 -13.92
N VAL A 237 49.56 -11.70 -13.85
CA VAL A 237 48.15 -11.53 -13.49
C VAL A 237 47.29 -11.73 -14.74
N THR A 238 46.43 -12.74 -14.73
CA THR A 238 45.63 -13.13 -15.89
C THR A 238 44.13 -12.89 -15.68
N THR A 239 43.71 -12.36 -14.55
CA THR A 239 42.30 -12.19 -14.19
C THR A 239 41.56 -11.30 -15.16
N ASN A 240 42.13 -10.16 -15.59
CA ASN A 240 41.54 -9.29 -16.57
C ASN A 240 41.33 -10.00 -17.91
N LEU A 241 42.30 -10.80 -18.36
CA LEU A 241 42.17 -11.58 -19.59
C LEU A 241 41.09 -12.66 -19.44
N SER A 242 41.04 -13.36 -18.31
CA SER A 242 40.00 -14.34 -18.03
C SER A 242 38.61 -13.71 -18.06
N ASN A 243 38.44 -12.59 -17.35
CA ASN A 243 37.16 -11.86 -17.33
C ASN A 243 36.76 -11.34 -18.72
N ALA A 244 37.72 -10.87 -19.52
CA ALA A 244 37.49 -10.46 -20.89
C ALA A 244 37.05 -11.64 -21.77
N ILE A 245 37.60 -12.82 -21.57
CA ILE A 245 37.22 -14.06 -22.27
C ILE A 245 35.78 -14.46 -21.90
N ASP A 246 35.42 -14.38 -20.62
CA ASP A 246 34.06 -14.70 -20.17
C ASP A 246 33.05 -13.73 -20.77
N LYS A 247 33.36 -12.42 -20.73
CA LYS A 247 32.54 -11.38 -21.36
C LYS A 247 32.42 -11.56 -22.87
N ALA A 248 33.53 -11.84 -23.54
CA ALA A 248 33.51 -12.10 -24.99
C ALA A 248 32.72 -13.37 -25.36
N THR A 249 32.84 -14.41 -24.53
CA THR A 249 32.10 -15.66 -24.70
C THR A 249 30.59 -15.42 -24.52
N ALA A 250 30.19 -14.68 -23.47
CA ALA A 250 28.81 -14.29 -23.26
C ALA A 250 28.25 -13.45 -24.43
N LEU A 251 29.02 -12.48 -24.91
CA LEU A 251 28.64 -11.68 -26.07
C LEU A 251 28.51 -12.55 -27.35
N ASN A 252 29.43 -13.45 -27.56
CA ASN A 252 29.44 -14.29 -28.75
C ASN A 252 28.31 -15.33 -28.75
N ALA A 253 27.80 -15.72 -27.58
CA ALA A 253 26.60 -16.55 -27.49
C ALA A 253 25.37 -15.84 -28.08
N GLU A 254 25.30 -14.51 -28.01
CA GLU A 254 24.24 -13.71 -28.62
C GLU A 254 24.51 -13.41 -30.09
N LEU A 255 25.79 -13.16 -30.48
CA LEU A 255 26.14 -12.71 -31.81
C LEU A 255 26.39 -13.85 -32.78
N ASN A 256 26.88 -14.98 -32.32
CA ASN A 256 27.38 -16.09 -33.12
C ASN A 256 28.40 -15.63 -34.20
N ASN A 257 29.36 -14.80 -33.81
CA ASN A 257 30.32 -14.14 -34.70
C ASN A 257 31.64 -14.96 -34.80
N ASN A 258 32.03 -15.37 -35.99
CA ASN A 258 33.20 -16.21 -36.17
C ASN A 258 34.52 -15.51 -35.85
N ASP A 259 34.62 -14.20 -36.15
CA ASP A 259 35.85 -13.44 -35.89
C ASP A 259 36.05 -13.26 -34.40
N LEU A 260 34.95 -13.03 -33.64
CA LEU A 260 35.00 -12.99 -32.19
C LEU A 260 35.35 -14.38 -31.60
N SER A 261 34.81 -15.46 -32.17
CA SER A 261 35.21 -16.83 -31.77
C SER A 261 36.70 -17.03 -31.89
N ALA A 262 37.32 -16.63 -33.00
CA ALA A 262 38.75 -16.75 -33.23
C ALA A 262 39.59 -15.89 -32.28
N ALA A 263 39.09 -14.69 -31.94
CA ALA A 263 39.73 -13.83 -30.93
C ALA A 263 39.68 -14.45 -29.53
N ILE A 264 38.53 -15.05 -29.15
CA ILE A 264 38.39 -15.79 -27.90
C ILE A 264 39.36 -16.96 -27.84
N GLU A 265 39.47 -17.77 -28.88
CA GLU A 265 40.43 -18.92 -28.96
C GLU A 265 41.87 -18.44 -28.79
N THR A 266 42.25 -17.30 -29.37
CA THR A 266 43.58 -16.71 -29.25
C THR A 266 43.85 -16.26 -27.81
N ALA A 267 42.89 -15.58 -27.18
CA ALA A 267 42.98 -15.14 -25.81
C ALA A 267 43.06 -16.32 -24.82
N GLN A 268 42.26 -17.37 -25.05
CA GLN A 268 42.28 -18.59 -24.26
C GLN A 268 43.61 -19.32 -24.35
N ALA A 269 44.26 -19.31 -25.48
CA ALA A 269 45.58 -19.92 -25.66
C ALA A 269 46.64 -19.20 -24.80
N LEU A 270 46.60 -17.85 -24.77
CA LEU A 270 47.49 -17.05 -23.97
C LEU A 270 47.16 -17.19 -22.45
N LEU A 271 45.88 -17.29 -22.10
CA LEU A 271 45.47 -17.53 -20.70
C LEU A 271 46.02 -18.86 -20.17
N ASN A 272 46.04 -19.89 -21.02
CA ASN A 272 46.54 -21.22 -20.64
C ASN A 272 48.09 -21.27 -20.49
N ASP A 273 48.82 -20.41 -21.22
CA ASP A 273 50.29 -20.33 -21.16
C ASP A 273 50.75 -18.84 -21.24
N PRO A 274 50.57 -18.07 -20.17
CA PRO A 274 50.87 -16.63 -20.16
C PRO A 274 52.40 -16.42 -20.23
N THR A 275 52.85 -15.62 -21.18
CA THR A 275 54.24 -15.34 -21.39
C THR A 275 54.80 -14.22 -20.50
N ASP A 276 54.13 -13.11 -20.49
CA ASP A 276 54.46 -11.92 -19.69
C ASP A 276 53.25 -11.00 -19.56
N GLN A 277 53.27 -10.06 -18.64
CA GLN A 277 52.16 -9.18 -18.33
C GLN A 277 51.78 -8.29 -19.53
N GLU A 278 52.78 -7.74 -20.26
CA GLU A 278 52.52 -6.88 -21.42
C GLU A 278 51.71 -7.62 -22.50
N SER A 279 52.04 -8.89 -22.75
CA SER A 279 51.34 -9.75 -23.71
C SER A 279 49.91 -10.02 -23.25
N VAL A 280 49.70 -10.28 -21.97
CA VAL A 280 48.34 -10.53 -21.39
C VAL A 280 47.51 -9.26 -21.47
N ASP A 281 48.05 -8.11 -21.07
CA ASP A 281 47.35 -6.84 -21.12
C ASP A 281 46.99 -6.43 -22.57
N ALA A 282 47.95 -6.57 -23.51
CA ALA A 282 47.70 -6.30 -24.94
C ALA A 282 46.64 -7.23 -25.55
N GLN A 283 46.62 -8.51 -25.15
CA GLN A 283 45.61 -9.47 -25.64
C GLN A 283 44.24 -9.16 -25.03
N THR A 284 44.19 -8.69 -23.81
CA THR A 284 42.94 -8.23 -23.16
C THR A 284 42.30 -7.09 -23.93
N GLU A 285 43.11 -6.07 -24.25
CA GLU A 285 42.66 -4.92 -25.06
C GLU A 285 42.27 -5.34 -26.50
N THR A 286 43.01 -6.27 -27.11
CA THR A 286 42.68 -6.84 -28.42
C THR A 286 41.32 -7.53 -28.40
N LEU A 287 41.03 -8.27 -27.33
CA LEU A 287 39.73 -8.98 -27.20
C LEU A 287 38.57 -8.00 -27.01
N TYR A 288 38.74 -6.95 -26.17
CA TYR A 288 37.72 -5.92 -26.05
C TYR A 288 37.48 -5.18 -27.37
N ALA A 289 38.54 -4.89 -28.14
CA ALA A 289 38.39 -4.29 -29.47
C ALA A 289 37.66 -5.24 -30.48
N ALA A 290 37.89 -6.56 -30.38
CA ALA A 290 37.14 -7.56 -31.17
C ALA A 290 35.66 -7.61 -30.75
N MET A 291 35.37 -7.57 -29.47
CA MET A 291 33.99 -7.48 -28.96
C MET A 291 33.28 -6.23 -29.49
N GLY A 292 33.92 -5.06 -29.41
CA GLY A 292 33.37 -3.81 -29.91
C GLY A 292 33.11 -3.86 -31.43
N THR A 293 34.05 -4.44 -32.18
CA THR A 293 33.90 -4.62 -33.65
C THR A 293 32.76 -5.57 -34.00
N ALA A 294 32.65 -6.69 -33.33
CA ALA A 294 31.56 -7.65 -33.50
C ALA A 294 30.18 -7.04 -33.17
N LEU A 295 30.11 -6.30 -32.10
CA LEU A 295 28.88 -5.63 -31.68
C LEU A 295 28.52 -4.51 -32.67
N ALA A 296 29.47 -3.67 -33.07
CA ALA A 296 29.25 -2.62 -34.05
C ALA A 296 28.81 -3.16 -35.43
N ALA A 297 29.08 -4.41 -35.77
CA ALA A 297 28.67 -5.04 -37.00
C ALA A 297 27.21 -5.53 -37.00
N THR A 298 26.55 -5.61 -35.83
CA THR A 298 25.16 -6.11 -35.76
C THR A 298 24.18 -5.20 -36.45
N THR A 299 23.14 -5.78 -37.01
CA THR A 299 22.04 -5.05 -37.67
C THR A 299 20.73 -5.11 -36.91
N VAL A 300 20.69 -5.90 -35.86
CA VAL A 300 19.53 -6.07 -34.95
C VAL A 300 19.96 -5.74 -33.53
N PRO A 301 19.05 -5.34 -32.66
CA PRO A 301 19.35 -5.13 -31.21
C PRO A 301 19.87 -6.40 -30.56
N VAL A 302 20.81 -6.23 -29.64
CA VAL A 302 21.47 -7.34 -28.93
C VAL A 302 21.35 -7.08 -27.44
N ASN A 303 20.94 -8.09 -26.68
CA ASN A 303 21.06 -8.09 -25.23
C ASN A 303 22.51 -8.35 -24.85
N ILE A 304 23.17 -7.34 -24.30
CA ILE A 304 24.57 -7.39 -23.90
C ILE A 304 24.76 -7.48 -22.38
N THR A 305 23.69 -7.73 -21.64
CA THR A 305 23.71 -7.79 -20.17
C THR A 305 24.77 -8.73 -19.66
N ALA A 306 24.76 -9.99 -20.10
CA ALA A 306 25.68 -11.01 -19.61
C ALA A 306 27.17 -10.72 -19.94
N ALA A 307 27.43 -9.91 -20.98
CA ALA A 307 28.76 -9.56 -21.41
C ALA A 307 29.32 -8.31 -20.73
N TYR A 308 28.46 -7.36 -20.39
CA TYR A 308 28.92 -6.02 -19.96
C TYR A 308 28.40 -5.56 -18.61
N LEU A 309 27.30 -6.10 -18.13
CA LEU A 309 26.72 -5.69 -16.86
C LEU A 309 26.95 -6.78 -15.80
N GLU A 310 27.67 -6.45 -14.76
CA GLU A 310 28.00 -7.40 -13.71
C GLU A 310 26.94 -7.36 -12.61
N ASN A 311 26.58 -8.52 -12.08
CA ASN A 311 25.62 -8.69 -10.99
C ASN A 311 24.31 -7.88 -11.18
N PRO A 312 23.62 -8.03 -12.30
CA PRO A 312 22.48 -7.19 -12.67
C PRO A 312 21.25 -7.41 -11.79
N SER A 313 21.19 -8.51 -11.04
CA SER A 313 20.09 -8.89 -10.15
C SER A 313 20.53 -8.98 -8.68
N PHE A 314 21.70 -8.46 -8.33
CA PHE A 314 22.20 -8.36 -6.97
C PHE A 314 22.34 -9.68 -6.21
N GLU A 315 22.38 -10.82 -6.88
CA GLU A 315 22.43 -12.15 -6.27
C GLU A 315 23.68 -12.41 -5.43
N THR A 316 24.78 -11.73 -5.74
CA THR A 316 26.05 -11.84 -5.02
C THR A 316 26.34 -10.64 -4.09
N GLY A 317 25.32 -9.88 -3.75
CA GLY A 317 25.44 -8.65 -2.97
C GLY A 317 25.46 -7.40 -3.83
N LEU A 318 26.10 -6.31 -3.36
CA LEU A 318 26.11 -5.05 -4.10
C LEU A 318 27.18 -5.00 -5.18
N ALA A 319 28.38 -5.50 -4.89
CA ALA A 319 29.50 -5.37 -5.84
C ALA A 319 29.21 -5.98 -7.21
N PRO A 320 29.65 -5.33 -8.30
CA PRO A 320 30.49 -4.14 -8.38
C PRO A 320 29.72 -2.81 -8.51
N TRP A 321 28.46 -2.77 -8.12
CA TRP A 321 27.69 -1.54 -8.12
C TRP A 321 28.16 -0.59 -7.02
N ASN A 322 28.18 0.70 -7.32
CA ASN A 322 28.59 1.75 -6.39
C ASN A 322 27.39 2.53 -5.88
N TRP A 323 27.35 2.82 -4.59
CA TRP A 323 26.37 3.70 -4.01
C TRP A 323 26.54 5.14 -4.53
N VAL A 324 25.44 5.78 -4.93
CA VAL A 324 25.42 7.22 -5.24
C VAL A 324 25.36 8.04 -3.96
N SER A 325 24.64 7.55 -2.95
CA SER A 325 24.65 8.06 -1.57
C SER A 325 24.30 6.90 -0.65
N ALA A 326 24.94 6.84 0.51
CA ALA A 326 24.86 5.66 1.36
C ALA A 326 23.47 5.49 1.96
N SER A 327 22.72 4.48 1.55
CA SER A 327 21.92 3.56 2.36
C SER A 327 20.91 2.81 1.52
N GLY A 328 21.09 1.55 1.40
CA GLY A 328 20.17 0.57 0.84
C GLY A 328 20.59 -0.81 1.34
N ASN A 329 19.74 -1.77 1.18
CA ASN A 329 19.99 -3.16 1.52
C ASN A 329 19.90 -4.03 0.26
N VAL A 330 20.80 -5.00 0.17
CA VAL A 330 20.65 -6.12 -0.77
C VAL A 330 20.22 -7.32 0.04
N GLY A 331 19.16 -7.99 -0.36
CA GLY A 331 18.66 -9.15 0.35
C GLY A 331 17.37 -9.73 -0.22
N GLU A 332 16.90 -10.78 0.42
CA GLU A 332 15.64 -11.40 0.06
C GLU A 332 14.48 -10.42 0.30
N PRO A 333 13.50 -10.34 -0.63
CA PRO A 333 12.32 -9.53 -0.42
C PRO A 333 11.50 -10.05 0.77
N LEU A 334 10.98 -9.16 1.58
CA LEU A 334 10.22 -9.45 2.81
C LEU A 334 9.01 -10.39 2.63
N ASN A 335 8.58 -10.66 1.40
CA ASN A 335 7.53 -11.62 1.05
C ASN A 335 7.82 -12.19 -0.34
N ALA A 336 8.73 -13.15 -0.45
CA ALA A 336 9.12 -13.79 -1.71
C ALA A 336 7.92 -14.38 -2.49
N GLU A 337 6.85 -14.82 -1.80
CA GLU A 337 5.62 -15.30 -2.44
C GLU A 337 4.77 -14.20 -3.06
N SER A 338 4.91 -12.95 -2.63
CA SER A 338 4.14 -11.80 -3.12
C SER A 338 4.83 -11.02 -4.24
N VAL A 339 6.09 -11.31 -4.55
CA VAL A 339 6.83 -10.68 -5.66
C VAL A 339 7.26 -11.75 -6.67
N PRO A 340 6.33 -12.29 -7.46
CA PRO A 340 6.58 -13.48 -8.27
C PRO A 340 7.46 -13.27 -9.50
N TYR A 341 8.05 -12.09 -9.69
CA TYR A 341 8.69 -11.68 -10.95
C TYR A 341 10.07 -11.05 -10.77
N ILE A 342 10.71 -11.28 -9.64
CA ILE A 342 12.13 -10.99 -9.45
C ILE A 342 12.98 -12.05 -10.14
N ASP A 343 14.23 -11.70 -10.42
CA ASP A 343 15.23 -12.64 -10.96
C ASP A 343 16.08 -13.14 -9.78
N GLY A 344 16.13 -14.46 -9.59
CA GLY A 344 16.83 -15.05 -8.45
C GLY A 344 16.12 -14.88 -7.11
N ASN A 345 16.90 -14.60 -6.06
CA ASN A 345 16.42 -14.53 -4.67
C ASN A 345 16.60 -13.16 -4.02
N ASN A 346 17.47 -12.31 -4.55
CA ASN A 346 17.82 -11.03 -3.96
C ASN A 346 17.27 -9.85 -4.78
N ILE A 347 17.01 -8.77 -4.11
CA ILE A 347 16.67 -7.47 -4.70
C ILE A 347 17.48 -6.36 -4.04
N LEU A 348 17.57 -5.22 -4.68
CA LEU A 348 18.10 -4.01 -4.08
C LEU A 348 16.97 -3.15 -3.56
N GLU A 349 17.01 -2.82 -2.26
CA GLU A 349 15.99 -2.01 -1.58
C GLU A 349 16.59 -0.70 -1.06
N PHE A 350 15.92 0.41 -1.32
CA PHE A 350 16.21 1.73 -0.77
C PHE A 350 15.13 2.14 0.22
N VAL A 351 15.50 2.25 1.50
CA VAL A 351 14.55 2.41 2.61
C VAL A 351 14.40 3.86 3.06
N THR A 352 15.25 4.79 2.60
CA THR A 352 15.26 6.18 3.09
C THR A 352 14.90 7.19 2.02
N SER A 353 14.26 8.29 2.45
CA SER A 353 14.05 9.47 1.61
C SER A 353 15.38 10.20 1.34
N GLY A 354 15.72 10.36 0.09
CA GLY A 354 16.94 11.05 -0.34
C GLY A 354 17.32 10.66 -1.77
N THR A 355 18.38 11.23 -2.30
CA THR A 355 18.91 10.85 -3.62
C THR A 355 19.73 9.56 -3.53
N ASN A 356 19.06 8.47 -3.15
CA ASN A 356 19.69 7.16 -3.03
C ASN A 356 19.74 6.45 -4.38
N GLY A 357 20.83 5.79 -4.68
CA GLY A 357 20.97 5.12 -5.94
C GLY A 357 22.20 4.25 -6.03
N VAL A 358 22.27 3.50 -7.11
CA VAL A 358 23.43 2.70 -7.49
C VAL A 358 23.83 3.01 -8.93
N THR A 359 25.11 2.89 -9.20
CA THR A 359 25.65 3.01 -10.55
C THR A 359 26.74 1.97 -10.79
N GLN A 360 26.85 1.57 -12.06
CA GLN A 360 27.97 0.78 -12.57
C GLN A 360 28.48 1.48 -13.83
N THR A 361 29.82 1.61 -13.96
CA THR A 361 30.44 2.14 -15.16
C THR A 361 30.93 0.98 -16.01
N ILE A 362 30.54 0.96 -17.25
CA ILE A 362 30.83 -0.06 -18.24
C ILE A 362 31.79 0.52 -19.26
N SER A 363 32.94 -0.10 -19.45
CA SER A 363 33.98 0.31 -20.38
C SER A 363 33.97 -0.51 -21.68
N HIS A 364 34.78 -0.10 -22.66
CA HIS A 364 35.00 -0.79 -23.92
C HIS A 364 33.72 -0.95 -24.77
N LEU A 365 32.80 -0.03 -24.65
CA LEU A 365 31.57 -0.01 -25.46
C LEU A 365 31.82 0.69 -26.80
N PRO A 366 31.36 0.11 -27.97
CA PRO A 366 31.43 0.79 -29.27
C PRO A 366 30.40 1.93 -29.36
N ALA A 367 30.63 2.88 -30.23
CA ALA A 367 29.63 3.90 -30.59
C ALA A 367 28.32 3.24 -31.05
N GLY A 368 27.17 3.78 -30.59
CA GLY A 368 25.85 3.28 -30.89
C GLY A 368 24.78 3.67 -29.88
N TYR A 369 23.60 3.09 -30.05
CA TYR A 369 22.50 3.33 -29.12
C TYR A 369 22.44 2.23 -28.05
N TYR A 370 22.26 2.67 -26.82
CA TYR A 370 22.13 1.80 -25.66
C TYR A 370 20.82 2.07 -24.94
N ILE A 371 20.21 1.06 -24.39
CA ILE A 371 19.09 1.21 -23.49
C ILE A 371 19.25 0.24 -22.33
N ILE A 372 19.00 0.74 -21.13
CA ILE A 372 18.90 -0.07 -19.92
C ILE A 372 17.44 -0.26 -19.56
N ASP A 373 17.07 -1.41 -19.10
CA ASP A 373 15.81 -1.61 -18.41
C ASP A 373 16.01 -2.28 -17.06
N ALA A 374 15.01 -2.19 -16.20
CA ALA A 374 15.01 -2.86 -14.91
C ALA A 374 13.59 -3.13 -14.42
N LYS A 375 13.44 -4.01 -13.45
CA LYS A 375 12.17 -4.24 -12.75
C LYS A 375 12.07 -3.38 -11.50
N LEU A 376 11.01 -2.58 -11.39
CA LEU A 376 10.79 -1.58 -10.33
C LEU A 376 9.40 -1.70 -9.72
N ASN A 377 9.30 -1.55 -8.37
CA ASN A 377 8.02 -1.46 -7.67
C ASN A 377 7.49 -0.03 -7.51
N GLN A 378 8.33 0.98 -7.64
CA GLN A 378 7.99 2.39 -7.47
C GLN A 378 8.71 3.24 -8.52
N LYS A 379 8.39 4.54 -8.57
CA LYS A 379 9.07 5.46 -9.49
C LYS A 379 10.53 5.67 -9.10
N ALA A 380 11.41 5.65 -10.08
CA ALA A 380 12.82 5.92 -9.92
C ALA A 380 13.39 6.63 -11.16
N PHE A 381 14.58 7.20 -11.05
CA PHE A 381 15.33 7.68 -12.21
C PHE A 381 16.25 6.55 -12.68
N LEU A 382 15.99 6.02 -13.88
CA LEU A 382 16.97 5.16 -14.53
C LEU A 382 18.00 6.02 -15.25
N LYS A 383 19.26 5.74 -14.95
CA LYS A 383 20.40 6.57 -15.37
C LYS A 383 21.15 5.92 -16.52
N MET A 384 21.44 6.74 -17.53
CA MET A 384 22.39 6.41 -18.61
C MET A 384 23.25 7.65 -18.87
N GLY A 385 24.56 7.49 -18.72
CA GLY A 385 25.53 8.60 -18.84
C GLY A 385 25.62 9.47 -17.57
N SER A 386 26.11 10.71 -17.72
CA SER A 386 26.50 11.60 -16.61
C SER A 386 25.32 12.37 -15.94
N GLY A 387 24.09 12.25 -16.43
CA GLY A 387 22.92 12.98 -15.91
C GLY A 387 22.27 12.35 -14.70
N THR A 388 21.16 12.97 -14.24
CA THR A 388 20.31 12.45 -13.17
C THR A 388 19.44 11.24 -13.62
N GLY A 389 19.38 10.97 -14.92
CA GLY A 389 18.57 9.93 -15.50
C GLY A 389 17.15 10.38 -15.89
N THR A 390 16.38 9.45 -16.42
CA THR A 390 14.97 9.61 -16.80
C THR A 390 14.08 9.05 -15.69
N LEU A 391 13.09 9.84 -15.26
CA LEU A 391 12.09 9.36 -14.31
C LEU A 391 11.18 8.35 -15.01
N VAL A 392 11.11 7.14 -14.47
CA VAL A 392 10.22 6.07 -14.94
C VAL A 392 9.25 5.68 -13.82
N GLN A 393 8.08 5.19 -14.20
CA GLN A 393 7.08 4.72 -13.26
C GLN A 393 7.18 3.19 -13.13
N GLY A 394 7.53 2.71 -11.95
CA GLY A 394 7.45 1.29 -11.60
C GLY A 394 6.02 0.88 -11.20
N GLY A 395 5.87 -0.35 -10.79
CA GLY A 395 4.60 -0.93 -10.36
C GLY A 395 4.31 -0.76 -8.86
N SER A 396 4.09 -1.87 -8.20
CA SER A 396 3.76 -1.95 -6.76
C SER A 396 4.58 -3.04 -6.06
N ASP A 397 4.42 -3.17 -4.75
CA ASP A 397 5.05 -4.27 -4.00
C ASP A 397 4.53 -5.66 -4.44
N ALA A 398 3.36 -5.72 -5.07
CA ALA A 398 2.80 -6.95 -5.62
C ALA A 398 3.30 -7.27 -7.04
N LEU A 399 3.87 -6.29 -7.74
CA LEU A 399 4.32 -6.43 -9.12
C LEU A 399 5.42 -5.43 -9.44
N PHE A 400 6.61 -5.93 -9.76
CA PHE A 400 7.67 -5.10 -10.31
C PHE A 400 7.47 -4.99 -11.84
N LEU A 401 7.29 -3.78 -12.33
CA LEU A 401 7.17 -3.51 -13.76
C LEU A 401 8.54 -3.33 -14.39
N ARG A 402 8.68 -3.86 -15.60
CA ARG A 402 9.84 -3.62 -16.46
C ARG A 402 9.72 -2.26 -17.11
N VAL A 403 10.67 -1.40 -16.81
CA VAL A 403 10.68 0.00 -17.22
C VAL A 403 12.05 0.40 -17.79
N HIS A 404 12.08 1.40 -18.64
CA HIS A 404 13.29 1.86 -19.30
C HIS A 404 13.31 3.39 -19.46
N PRO A 405 14.50 4.04 -19.51
CA PRO A 405 14.66 5.42 -19.95
C PRO A 405 14.64 5.52 -21.49
N SER A 406 14.80 6.71 -22.02
CA SER A 406 15.14 6.90 -23.44
C SER A 406 16.50 6.29 -23.74
N ALA A 407 16.70 5.84 -24.98
CA ALA A 407 17.97 5.31 -25.41
C ALA A 407 19.09 6.37 -25.34
N TYR A 408 20.26 5.93 -24.94
CA TYR A 408 21.47 6.76 -24.88
C TYR A 408 22.30 6.55 -26.16
N ASN A 409 22.66 7.65 -26.82
CA ASN A 409 23.53 7.59 -28.00
C ASN A 409 24.98 7.86 -27.59
N LEU A 410 25.77 6.80 -27.52
CA LEU A 410 27.23 6.90 -27.33
C LEU A 410 27.87 7.24 -28.70
N THR A 411 28.36 8.47 -28.84
CA THR A 411 28.80 9.02 -30.13
C THR A 411 30.22 8.57 -30.54
N ALA A 412 30.97 8.00 -29.62
CA ALA A 412 32.31 7.45 -29.82
C ALA A 412 32.50 6.26 -28.89
N ASP A 413 33.41 5.35 -29.22
CA ASP A 413 33.78 4.23 -28.36
C ASP A 413 34.25 4.76 -27.00
N GLY A 414 33.82 4.11 -25.92
CA GLY A 414 34.15 4.61 -24.58
C GLY A 414 33.40 3.90 -23.46
N GLU A 415 33.03 4.72 -22.46
CA GLU A 415 32.39 4.26 -21.25
C GLU A 415 30.95 4.77 -21.14
N LEU A 416 30.13 3.99 -20.47
CA LEU A 416 28.75 4.35 -20.12
C LEU A 416 28.46 4.02 -18.66
N THR A 417 28.12 5.03 -17.88
CA THR A 417 27.60 4.83 -16.52
C THR A 417 26.10 4.55 -16.58
N VAL A 418 25.67 3.44 -16.01
CA VAL A 418 24.26 3.06 -15.89
C VAL A 418 23.86 2.92 -14.43
N GLY A 419 22.57 2.99 -14.13
CA GLY A 419 22.11 2.77 -12.77
C GLY A 419 20.70 3.25 -12.50
N ALA A 420 20.37 3.36 -11.21
CA ALA A 420 19.09 3.91 -10.77
C ALA A 420 19.29 4.88 -9.60
N GLN A 421 18.43 5.89 -9.53
CA GLN A 421 18.41 6.88 -8.45
C GLN A 421 16.97 7.29 -8.17
N ALA A 422 16.62 7.47 -6.92
CA ALA A 422 15.28 7.93 -6.54
C ALA A 422 15.27 8.85 -5.32
N SER A 423 14.19 9.58 -5.19
CA SER A 423 13.91 10.43 -4.02
C SER A 423 12.88 9.84 -3.06
N VAL A 424 12.45 8.61 -3.27
CA VAL A 424 11.50 7.85 -2.46
C VAL A 424 12.05 6.44 -2.25
N SER A 425 11.52 5.71 -1.25
CA SER A 425 11.83 4.29 -1.11
C SER A 425 11.38 3.53 -2.35
N TYR A 426 12.24 2.66 -2.86
CA TYR A 426 11.93 1.81 -4.00
C TYR A 426 12.73 0.51 -3.94
N ARG A 427 12.27 -0.47 -4.69
CA ARG A 427 12.94 -1.77 -4.89
C ARG A 427 13.19 -1.96 -6.37
N ILE A 428 14.36 -2.49 -6.69
CA ILE A 428 14.80 -2.70 -8.07
C ILE A 428 15.50 -4.03 -8.20
N ASP A 429 15.30 -4.64 -9.36
CA ASP A 429 15.91 -5.91 -9.71
C ASP A 429 16.07 -6.06 -11.22
N ASN A 430 16.84 -7.04 -11.65
CA ASN A 430 16.97 -7.50 -13.03
C ASN A 430 17.23 -6.37 -14.02
N PHE A 431 18.36 -5.68 -13.83
CA PHE A 431 18.86 -4.76 -14.86
C PHE A 431 19.23 -5.53 -16.12
N ARG A 432 18.88 -4.97 -17.29
CA ARG A 432 19.34 -5.47 -18.58
C ARG A 432 19.88 -4.32 -19.41
N LEU A 433 20.87 -4.60 -20.23
CA LEU A 433 21.50 -3.63 -21.15
C LEU A 433 21.43 -4.15 -22.58
N PHE A 434 20.95 -3.29 -23.46
CA PHE A 434 20.81 -3.60 -24.88
C PHE A 434 21.62 -2.61 -25.73
N TYR A 435 22.14 -3.10 -26.84
CA TYR A 435 22.81 -2.33 -27.87
C TYR A 435 22.05 -2.40 -29.21
N GLY A 436 21.98 -1.26 -29.92
CA GLY A 436 21.37 -1.21 -31.26
C GLY A 436 21.87 -0.05 -32.09
N LYS A 437 21.46 -0.03 -33.36
CA LYS A 437 21.83 1.02 -34.33
C LYS A 437 20.96 2.27 -34.20
N ASP A 438 19.77 2.14 -33.67
CA ASP A 438 18.82 3.23 -33.47
C ASP A 438 17.90 2.91 -32.27
N GLU A 439 17.29 3.93 -31.75
CA GLU A 439 16.38 3.84 -30.61
C GLU A 439 15.12 3.05 -30.93
N ALA A 440 14.58 3.18 -32.14
CA ALA A 440 13.30 2.56 -32.48
C ALA A 440 13.39 1.03 -32.46
N SER A 441 14.49 0.48 -32.96
CA SER A 441 14.73 -0.98 -32.93
C SER A 441 14.93 -1.51 -31.49
N LEU A 442 15.56 -0.75 -30.62
CA LEU A 442 15.71 -1.10 -29.21
C LEU A 442 14.35 -1.12 -28.50
N LEU A 443 13.52 -0.10 -28.69
CA LEU A 443 12.19 -0.01 -28.11
C LEU A 443 11.27 -1.15 -28.59
N GLU A 444 11.42 -1.59 -29.86
CA GLU A 444 10.66 -2.73 -30.37
C GLU A 444 10.99 -4.04 -29.63
N VAL A 445 12.27 -4.30 -29.32
CA VAL A 445 12.67 -5.49 -28.53
C VAL A 445 12.09 -5.40 -27.11
N LEU A 446 12.21 -4.25 -26.46
CA LEU A 446 11.65 -4.06 -25.12
C LEU A 446 10.12 -4.21 -25.11
N LEU A 447 9.45 -3.72 -26.16
CA LEU A 447 8.00 -3.89 -26.32
C LEU A 447 7.60 -5.38 -26.40
N GLN A 448 8.35 -6.19 -27.14
CA GLN A 448 8.05 -7.63 -27.24
C GLN A 448 8.25 -8.33 -25.90
N ASP A 449 9.28 -7.98 -25.16
CA ASP A 449 9.53 -8.53 -23.83
C ASP A 449 8.44 -8.14 -22.82
N VAL A 450 8.04 -6.86 -22.78
CA VAL A 450 6.95 -6.39 -21.91
C VAL A 450 5.63 -7.08 -22.26
N LYS A 451 5.35 -7.29 -23.56
CA LYS A 451 4.19 -8.07 -23.99
C LYS A 451 4.25 -9.52 -23.53
N ALA A 452 5.42 -10.16 -23.64
CA ALA A 452 5.61 -11.53 -23.19
C ALA A 452 5.44 -11.66 -21.66
N ASP A 453 6.00 -10.74 -20.88
CA ASP A 453 5.82 -10.68 -19.43
C ASP A 453 4.34 -10.52 -19.07
N ALA A 454 3.65 -9.59 -19.71
CA ALA A 454 2.22 -9.35 -19.47
C ALA A 454 1.36 -10.57 -19.87
N GLN A 455 1.67 -11.24 -20.98
CA GLN A 455 0.98 -12.48 -21.40
C GLN A 455 1.25 -13.63 -20.42
N ALA A 456 2.46 -13.74 -19.88
CA ALA A 456 2.78 -14.75 -18.88
C ALA A 456 1.98 -14.55 -17.59
N ILE A 457 1.83 -13.30 -17.14
CA ILE A 457 1.08 -12.94 -15.94
C ILE A 457 -0.41 -13.20 -16.13
N ILE A 458 -1.01 -12.75 -17.23
CA ILE A 458 -2.44 -12.95 -17.51
C ILE A 458 -2.79 -14.44 -17.66
N GLY A 459 -1.82 -15.27 -18.05
CA GLY A 459 -1.96 -16.72 -18.18
C GLY A 459 -1.80 -17.52 -16.89
N MET A 460 -1.51 -16.88 -15.75
CA MET A 460 -1.43 -17.56 -14.47
C MET A 460 -2.81 -17.84 -13.91
N SER A 461 -3.06 -19.10 -13.51
CA SER A 461 -4.36 -19.56 -13.04
C SER A 461 -4.91 -18.75 -11.84
N LYS A 462 -4.05 -18.20 -10.97
CA LYS A 462 -4.51 -17.37 -9.86
C LYS A 462 -5.27 -16.11 -10.32
N PHE A 463 -4.96 -15.61 -11.52
CA PHE A 463 -5.61 -14.42 -12.07
C PHE A 463 -6.85 -14.73 -12.93
N ASP A 464 -7.25 -16.01 -13.08
CA ASP A 464 -8.44 -16.38 -13.85
C ASP A 464 -9.71 -15.73 -13.31
N ILE A 465 -9.73 -15.42 -12.01
CA ILE A 465 -10.84 -14.73 -11.35
C ILE A 465 -10.97 -13.25 -11.75
N VAL A 466 -9.93 -12.61 -12.23
CA VAL A 466 -9.98 -11.21 -12.71
C VAL A 466 -10.56 -11.21 -14.11
N THR A 467 -11.86 -11.03 -14.23
CA THR A 467 -12.61 -11.20 -15.48
C THR A 467 -13.11 -9.89 -16.10
N GLY A 468 -13.07 -8.79 -15.38
CA GLY A 468 -13.66 -7.52 -15.74
C GLY A 468 -12.84 -6.65 -16.70
N GLU A 469 -13.05 -5.34 -16.58
CA GLU A 469 -12.43 -4.35 -17.48
C GLU A 469 -10.91 -4.33 -17.39
N GLU A 470 -10.34 -4.68 -16.22
CA GLU A 470 -8.89 -4.69 -16.05
C GLU A 470 -8.23 -5.75 -16.95
N ARG A 471 -8.83 -6.94 -17.05
CA ARG A 471 -8.36 -7.97 -18.02
C ARG A 471 -8.52 -7.51 -19.46
N THR A 472 -9.65 -6.91 -19.80
CA THR A 472 -9.93 -6.42 -21.15
C THR A 472 -8.97 -5.30 -21.54
N SER A 473 -8.71 -4.37 -20.62
CA SER A 473 -7.76 -3.27 -20.80
C SER A 473 -6.34 -3.78 -21.02
N LEU A 474 -5.90 -4.77 -20.23
CA LEU A 474 -4.59 -5.38 -20.40
C LEU A 474 -4.46 -6.11 -21.74
N VAL A 475 -5.45 -6.91 -22.12
CA VAL A 475 -5.45 -7.59 -23.43
C VAL A 475 -5.36 -6.58 -24.58
N THR A 476 -6.13 -5.50 -24.52
CA THR A 476 -6.11 -4.43 -25.50
C THR A 476 -4.76 -3.71 -25.54
N ALA A 477 -4.18 -3.42 -24.38
CA ALA A 477 -2.86 -2.78 -24.30
C ALA A 477 -1.75 -3.66 -24.91
N ILE A 478 -1.78 -4.97 -24.67
CA ILE A 478 -0.81 -5.93 -25.25
C ILE A 478 -0.88 -5.94 -26.78
N GLU A 479 -2.04 -5.71 -27.41
CA GLU A 479 -2.18 -5.59 -28.86
C GLU A 479 -1.54 -4.29 -29.39
N GLY A 480 -1.40 -3.27 -28.56
CA GLY A 480 -0.81 -1.98 -28.90
C GLY A 480 0.71 -1.99 -29.03
N SER A 481 1.30 -0.81 -29.16
CA SER A 481 2.75 -0.58 -29.28
C SER A 481 3.31 0.37 -28.21
N ASP A 482 2.57 0.62 -27.15
CA ASP A 482 2.93 1.55 -26.08
C ASP A 482 3.27 0.75 -24.80
N ILE A 483 4.54 0.74 -24.42
CA ILE A 483 5.05 0.04 -23.24
C ILE A 483 4.43 0.59 -21.96
N ASP A 484 4.28 1.91 -21.85
CA ASP A 484 3.73 2.54 -20.64
C ASP A 484 2.24 2.20 -20.48
N ALA A 485 1.50 2.13 -21.59
CA ALA A 485 0.11 1.69 -21.58
C ALA A 485 -0.02 0.21 -21.15
N ILE A 486 0.88 -0.68 -21.63
CA ILE A 486 0.90 -2.09 -21.20
C ILE A 486 1.21 -2.18 -19.71
N ASN A 487 2.24 -1.49 -19.26
CA ASN A 487 2.64 -1.49 -17.85
C ASN A 487 1.53 -0.94 -16.94
N THR A 488 0.88 0.15 -17.32
CA THR A 488 -0.25 0.72 -16.57
C THR A 488 -1.41 -0.27 -16.47
N ALA A 489 -1.78 -0.90 -17.57
CA ALA A 489 -2.85 -1.89 -17.59
C ALA A 489 -2.49 -3.16 -16.80
N LEU A 490 -1.22 -3.58 -16.84
CA LEU A 490 -0.72 -4.73 -16.10
C LEU A 490 -0.74 -4.50 -14.59
N ASP A 491 -0.31 -3.33 -14.15
CA ASP A 491 -0.35 -2.96 -12.72
C ASP A 491 -1.79 -2.93 -12.20
N ALA A 492 -2.70 -2.29 -12.94
CA ALA A 492 -4.12 -2.27 -12.63
C ALA A 492 -4.73 -3.69 -12.57
N PHE A 493 -4.37 -4.57 -13.52
CA PHE A 493 -4.84 -5.95 -13.56
C PHE A 493 -4.38 -6.76 -12.34
N VAL A 494 -3.11 -6.63 -11.94
CA VAL A 494 -2.58 -7.33 -10.76
C VAL A 494 -3.15 -6.76 -9.47
N ALA A 495 -3.28 -5.43 -9.37
CA ALA A 495 -3.90 -4.77 -8.21
C ALA A 495 -5.36 -5.19 -8.01
N ALA A 496 -6.09 -5.41 -9.11
CA ALA A 496 -7.49 -5.86 -9.06
C ALA A 496 -7.67 -7.22 -8.38
N PHE A 497 -6.68 -8.11 -8.45
CA PHE A 497 -6.78 -9.48 -7.93
C PHE A 497 -7.26 -9.56 -6.49
N GLU A 498 -6.82 -8.65 -5.63
CA GLU A 498 -7.21 -8.66 -4.21
C GLU A 498 -8.72 -8.46 -4.03
N ALA A 499 -9.32 -7.54 -4.80
CA ALA A 499 -10.76 -7.27 -4.74
C ALA A 499 -11.56 -8.49 -5.21
N TYR A 500 -11.17 -9.09 -6.33
CA TYR A 500 -11.83 -10.29 -6.87
C TYR A 500 -11.68 -11.49 -5.91
N ASN A 501 -10.50 -11.71 -5.35
CA ASN A 501 -10.26 -12.82 -4.40
C ASN A 501 -11.09 -12.67 -3.12
N LYS A 502 -11.24 -11.44 -2.62
CA LYS A 502 -12.10 -11.16 -1.47
C LYS A 502 -13.58 -11.39 -1.80
N LEU A 503 -14.01 -11.05 -3.01
CA LEU A 503 -15.37 -11.32 -3.45
C LEU A 503 -15.64 -12.83 -3.55
N GLU A 504 -14.73 -13.60 -4.17
CA GLU A 504 -14.93 -15.06 -4.29
C GLU A 504 -15.02 -15.74 -2.92
N LYS A 505 -14.18 -15.33 -1.95
CA LYS A 505 -14.31 -15.80 -0.57
C LYS A 505 -15.64 -15.42 0.09
N ALA A 506 -16.13 -14.22 -0.19
CA ALA A 506 -17.43 -13.79 0.29
C ALA A 506 -18.57 -14.61 -0.35
N LYS A 507 -18.50 -14.93 -1.65
CA LYS A 507 -19.45 -15.81 -2.35
C LYS A 507 -19.44 -17.22 -1.78
N GLU A 508 -18.26 -17.81 -1.51
CA GLU A 508 -18.14 -19.11 -0.85
C GLU A 508 -18.84 -19.11 0.52
N THR A 509 -18.64 -18.06 1.31
CA THR A 509 -19.30 -17.91 2.61
C THR A 509 -20.82 -17.75 2.46
N ALA A 510 -21.25 -16.91 1.50
CA ALA A 510 -22.64 -16.60 1.27
C ALA A 510 -23.46 -17.80 0.74
N ALA A 511 -22.82 -18.79 0.12
CA ALA A 511 -23.46 -20.01 -0.36
C ALA A 511 -24.17 -20.82 0.75
N ALA A 512 -23.76 -20.64 2.00
CA ALA A 512 -24.42 -21.28 3.15
C ALA A 512 -25.76 -20.61 3.55
N TYR A 513 -26.09 -19.44 2.97
CA TYR A 513 -27.29 -18.68 3.30
C TYR A 513 -28.42 -19.08 2.34
N ASN A 514 -29.31 -19.93 2.81
CA ASN A 514 -30.41 -20.48 2.04
C ASN A 514 -31.66 -20.71 2.92
N GLU A 515 -32.79 -21.06 2.32
CA GLU A 515 -34.07 -21.26 3.02
C GLU A 515 -34.01 -22.41 4.06
N GLU A 516 -33.18 -23.43 3.86
CA GLU A 516 -33.04 -24.53 4.82
C GLU A 516 -32.31 -24.03 6.09
N ALA A 517 -31.28 -23.26 5.93
CA ALA A 517 -30.52 -22.73 7.05
C ALA A 517 -31.24 -21.54 7.75
N TYR A 518 -32.01 -20.75 7.00
CA TYR A 518 -32.69 -19.54 7.47
C TYR A 518 -34.17 -19.53 7.07
N PRO A 519 -35.02 -20.41 7.65
CA PRO A 519 -36.39 -20.61 7.19
C PRO A 519 -37.38 -19.48 7.50
N TYR A 520 -36.97 -18.52 8.33
CA TYR A 520 -37.78 -17.37 8.74
C TYR A 520 -37.28 -16.05 8.19
N ALA A 521 -36.23 -16.07 7.38
CA ALA A 521 -35.70 -14.88 6.73
C ALA A 521 -36.57 -14.47 5.54
N LYS A 522 -36.56 -13.20 5.19
CA LYS A 522 -37.20 -12.70 3.97
C LYS A 522 -36.58 -13.38 2.75
N LYS A 523 -37.45 -13.88 1.88
CA LYS A 523 -37.07 -14.62 0.68
C LYS A 523 -36.25 -13.77 -0.28
N GLU A 524 -36.61 -12.48 -0.41
CA GLU A 524 -35.96 -11.53 -1.31
C GLU A 524 -34.48 -11.37 -0.95
N ILE A 525 -34.12 -11.37 0.35
CA ILE A 525 -32.72 -11.25 0.79
C ILE A 525 -31.93 -12.50 0.41
N LEU A 526 -32.53 -13.68 0.55
CA LEU A 526 -31.92 -14.95 0.14
C LEU A 526 -31.76 -15.02 -1.39
N GLU A 527 -32.76 -14.55 -2.14
CA GLU A 527 -32.69 -14.43 -3.61
C GLU A 527 -31.60 -13.45 -4.04
N GLN A 528 -31.52 -12.28 -3.41
CA GLN A 528 -30.44 -11.29 -3.64
C GLN A 528 -29.04 -11.90 -3.44
N ILE A 529 -28.84 -12.71 -2.39
CA ILE A 529 -27.58 -13.42 -2.18
C ILE A 529 -27.27 -14.33 -3.36
N GLN A 530 -28.25 -15.12 -3.82
CA GLN A 530 -28.06 -16.04 -4.95
C GLN A 530 -27.75 -15.29 -6.26
N GLU A 531 -28.40 -14.15 -6.50
CA GLU A 531 -28.13 -13.29 -7.65
C GLU A 531 -26.70 -12.75 -7.60
N LEU A 532 -26.27 -12.23 -6.44
CA LEU A 532 -24.91 -11.71 -6.25
C LEU A 532 -23.83 -12.80 -6.39
N ILE A 533 -24.11 -14.03 -5.92
CA ILE A 533 -23.20 -15.16 -6.12
C ILE A 533 -23.05 -15.49 -7.61
N ALA A 534 -24.14 -15.47 -8.36
CA ALA A 534 -24.15 -15.80 -9.78
C ALA A 534 -23.53 -14.68 -10.67
N LYS A 535 -23.55 -13.45 -10.19
CA LYS A 535 -23.05 -12.29 -10.93
C LYS A 535 -21.53 -12.28 -11.02
N GLN A 536 -21.01 -11.91 -12.20
CA GLN A 536 -19.59 -11.64 -12.39
C GLN A 536 -19.34 -10.13 -12.28
N PRO A 537 -18.31 -9.70 -11.55
CA PRO A 537 -17.97 -8.29 -11.45
C PRO A 537 -17.41 -7.76 -12.77
N SER A 538 -17.78 -6.53 -13.09
CA SER A 538 -17.28 -5.82 -14.28
C SER A 538 -15.92 -5.16 -14.07
N SER A 539 -15.53 -4.90 -12.82
CA SER A 539 -14.28 -4.28 -12.41
C SER A 539 -13.93 -4.62 -10.97
N ALA A 540 -12.71 -4.26 -10.53
CA ALA A 540 -12.29 -4.39 -9.13
C ALA A 540 -13.15 -3.53 -8.18
N ALA A 541 -13.62 -2.38 -8.65
CA ALA A 541 -14.54 -1.53 -7.90
C ALA A 541 -15.89 -2.23 -7.71
N ASP A 542 -16.48 -2.77 -8.79
CA ASP A 542 -17.72 -3.56 -8.75
C ASP A 542 -17.55 -4.82 -7.88
N ALA A 543 -16.40 -5.51 -7.96
CA ALA A 543 -16.09 -6.63 -7.08
C ALA A 543 -16.10 -6.25 -5.59
N THR A 544 -15.57 -5.06 -5.27
CA THR A 544 -15.57 -4.54 -3.90
C THR A 544 -16.98 -4.18 -3.44
N GLU A 545 -17.78 -3.58 -4.31
CA GLU A 545 -19.17 -3.23 -4.04
C GLU A 545 -20.02 -4.49 -3.85
N MET A 546 -19.94 -5.45 -4.77
CA MET A 546 -20.64 -6.73 -4.68
C MET A 546 -20.31 -7.49 -3.39
N ARG A 547 -19.03 -7.47 -2.97
CA ARG A 547 -18.64 -8.04 -1.68
C ARG A 547 -19.35 -7.35 -0.53
N GLY A 548 -19.37 -6.02 -0.51
CA GLY A 548 -20.08 -5.24 0.52
C GLY A 548 -21.59 -5.54 0.54
N GLN A 549 -22.20 -5.69 -0.62
CA GLN A 549 -23.60 -6.08 -0.75
C GLN A 549 -23.85 -7.50 -0.21
N LEU A 550 -22.99 -8.48 -0.51
CA LEU A 550 -23.08 -9.84 0.05
C LEU A 550 -22.91 -9.85 1.57
N GLU A 551 -21.90 -9.14 2.09
CA GLU A 551 -21.67 -9.04 3.54
C GLU A 551 -22.87 -8.40 4.25
N THR A 552 -23.48 -7.39 3.64
CA THR A 552 -24.70 -6.76 4.13
C THR A 552 -25.88 -7.70 4.09
N ALA A 553 -26.13 -8.35 2.96
CA ALA A 553 -27.24 -9.28 2.81
C ALA A 553 -27.14 -10.49 3.77
N MET A 554 -25.94 -11.03 3.99
CA MET A 554 -25.72 -12.09 4.98
C MET A 554 -26.12 -11.66 6.39
N ILE A 555 -25.78 -10.44 6.77
CA ILE A 555 -26.18 -9.87 8.06
C ILE A 555 -27.71 -9.68 8.10
N ASP A 556 -28.27 -9.13 7.04
CA ASP A 556 -29.71 -8.91 6.97
C ASP A 556 -30.52 -10.23 7.00
N VAL A 557 -29.99 -11.34 6.45
CA VAL A 557 -30.58 -12.68 6.62
C VAL A 557 -30.62 -13.06 8.10
N TYR A 558 -29.54 -12.87 8.85
CA TYR A 558 -29.54 -13.19 10.29
C TYR A 558 -30.60 -12.38 11.05
N VAL A 559 -30.67 -11.09 10.80
CA VAL A 559 -31.65 -10.19 11.44
C VAL A 559 -33.07 -10.58 11.05
N SER A 560 -33.31 -10.70 9.76
CA SER A 560 -34.62 -11.05 9.22
C SER A 560 -35.10 -12.41 9.75
N ASN A 561 -34.22 -13.41 9.82
CA ASN A 561 -34.55 -14.73 10.37
C ASN A 561 -34.87 -14.67 11.87
N ALA A 562 -34.09 -13.90 12.63
CA ALA A 562 -34.30 -13.71 14.07
C ALA A 562 -35.62 -12.98 14.38
N TYR A 563 -36.07 -12.12 13.49
CA TYR A 563 -37.34 -11.38 13.61
C TYR A 563 -38.50 -12.05 12.87
N CYS A 564 -38.31 -13.21 12.31
CA CYS A 564 -39.33 -13.94 11.53
C CYS A 564 -39.96 -13.12 10.40
N GLU A 565 -39.18 -12.21 9.79
CA GLU A 565 -39.65 -11.24 8.80
C GLU A 565 -40.14 -11.89 7.49
N GLY A 566 -39.69 -13.13 7.20
CA GLY A 566 -40.17 -13.92 6.07
C GLY A 566 -41.50 -14.65 6.32
N VAL A 567 -42.07 -14.50 7.52
CA VAL A 567 -43.34 -15.16 7.88
C VAL A 567 -44.46 -14.12 7.94
N THR A 568 -45.30 -14.08 6.93
CA THR A 568 -46.34 -13.05 6.72
C THR A 568 -47.28 -12.88 7.93
N ASN A 569 -47.51 -13.95 8.71
CA ASN A 569 -48.46 -13.94 9.83
C ASN A 569 -47.77 -14.02 11.20
N ALA A 570 -46.46 -13.71 11.25
CA ALA A 570 -45.73 -13.71 12.50
C ALA A 570 -46.21 -12.55 13.40
N LYS A 571 -46.61 -12.88 14.62
CA LYS A 571 -46.99 -11.90 15.64
C LYS A 571 -45.93 -11.90 16.73
N ASP A 572 -45.40 -10.72 17.01
CA ASP A 572 -44.36 -10.50 18.00
C ASP A 572 -44.94 -10.53 19.42
N TYR A 573 -44.40 -11.39 20.24
CA TYR A 573 -44.66 -11.52 21.68
C TYR A 573 -43.39 -11.31 22.51
N THR A 574 -42.38 -10.68 21.94
CA THR A 574 -41.08 -10.45 22.60
C THR A 574 -41.26 -9.69 23.93
N GLU A 575 -42.14 -8.70 23.97
CA GLU A 575 -42.40 -7.92 25.20
C GLU A 575 -43.03 -8.73 26.33
N ASN A 576 -43.64 -9.88 26.03
CA ASN A 576 -44.14 -10.77 27.05
C ASN A 576 -43.01 -11.47 27.83
N ILE A 577 -41.79 -11.50 27.28
CA ILE A 577 -40.59 -11.95 28.00
C ILE A 577 -40.07 -10.78 28.82
N VAL A 578 -40.39 -10.73 30.12
CA VAL A 578 -39.91 -9.66 30.97
C VAL A 578 -38.40 -9.72 31.07
N ALA A 579 -37.72 -8.60 30.77
CA ALA A 579 -36.26 -8.53 30.75
C ALA A 579 -35.63 -9.65 29.86
N GLY A 580 -36.17 -9.85 28.69
CA GLY A 580 -35.58 -10.72 27.64
C GLY A 580 -34.22 -10.17 27.15
N ASN A 581 -34.02 -8.90 27.36
CA ASN A 581 -32.76 -8.18 27.14
C ASN A 581 -32.14 -7.79 28.48
N ALA A 582 -30.86 -8.08 28.71
CA ALA A 582 -30.19 -7.82 29.96
C ALA A 582 -29.85 -6.33 30.11
N THR A 583 -30.81 -5.55 30.55
CA THR A 583 -30.63 -4.12 30.80
C THR A 583 -30.69 -3.76 32.30
N GLY A 584 -29.58 -3.36 32.89
CA GLY A 584 -29.52 -2.77 34.23
C GLY A 584 -30.07 -3.65 35.37
N THR A 585 -30.55 -3.01 36.46
CA THR A 585 -30.98 -3.67 37.71
C THR A 585 -32.36 -4.33 37.66
N ALA A 586 -33.16 -4.09 36.63
CA ALA A 586 -34.53 -4.62 36.51
C ALA A 586 -34.61 -6.14 36.35
N VAL A 587 -33.55 -6.78 35.92
CA VAL A 587 -33.46 -8.19 35.62
C VAL A 587 -33.52 -9.07 36.90
N ALA A 588 -33.10 -8.55 38.06
CA ALA A 588 -32.94 -9.37 39.25
C ALA A 588 -34.25 -9.94 39.82
N THR A 589 -35.39 -9.39 39.43
CA THR A 589 -36.72 -9.80 39.91
C THR A 589 -37.57 -10.55 38.90
N ALA A 590 -37.24 -10.47 37.63
CA ALA A 590 -38.05 -11.09 36.56
C ALA A 590 -37.71 -12.57 36.32
N TRP A 591 -36.46 -12.96 36.50
CA TRP A 591 -35.99 -14.30 36.28
C TRP A 591 -35.71 -15.07 37.56
N HIS A 592 -36.25 -16.26 37.68
CA HIS A 592 -35.77 -17.26 38.62
C HIS A 592 -34.44 -17.84 38.10
N LYS A 593 -33.38 -17.79 38.91
CA LYS A 593 -32.03 -18.16 38.47
C LYS A 593 -31.25 -18.99 39.46
N LEU A 594 -30.41 -19.88 38.97
CA LEU A 594 -29.37 -20.57 39.73
C LEU A 594 -28.03 -20.42 39.00
N ASN A 595 -26.98 -19.92 39.68
CA ASN A 595 -25.62 -19.78 39.14
C ASN A 595 -25.56 -18.95 37.88
N MET A 596 -26.42 -17.96 37.75
CA MET A 596 -26.46 -17.01 36.64
C MET A 596 -26.39 -15.58 37.20
N GLU A 597 -25.71 -14.72 36.50
CA GLU A 597 -25.52 -13.31 36.82
C GLU A 597 -25.66 -12.44 35.58
N ILE A 598 -25.83 -11.15 35.76
CA ILE A 598 -25.74 -10.15 34.72
C ILE A 598 -24.33 -9.60 34.74
N ARG A 599 -23.75 -9.50 33.57
CA ARG A 599 -22.44 -8.86 33.42
C ARG A 599 -22.57 -7.61 32.57
N THR A 600 -21.80 -6.60 32.93
CA THR A 600 -21.72 -5.29 32.27
C THR A 600 -20.40 -5.13 31.55
N ASP A 601 -19.53 -6.11 31.61
CA ASP A 601 -18.17 -6.06 31.09
C ASP A 601 -18.01 -6.82 29.75
N LYS A 602 -17.93 -6.13 28.64
CA LYS A 602 -16.77 -6.19 27.77
C LYS A 602 -16.51 -7.45 26.95
N THR A 603 -17.42 -8.27 26.60
CA THR A 603 -17.10 -9.10 25.45
C THR A 603 -17.22 -8.22 24.23
N ALA A 604 -16.09 -7.74 23.72
CA ALA A 604 -16.06 -6.86 22.58
C ALA A 604 -16.73 -7.56 21.40
N TRP A 605 -17.89 -7.07 21.05
CA TRP A 605 -18.56 -7.40 19.84
C TRP A 605 -18.27 -6.34 18.80
N THR A 606 -17.77 -6.72 17.64
CA THR A 606 -17.43 -5.78 16.56
C THR A 606 -18.53 -5.84 15.52
N ASN A 607 -19.13 -4.70 15.22
CA ASN A 607 -20.09 -4.59 14.15
C ASN A 607 -19.39 -4.84 12.80
N PRO A 608 -19.79 -5.87 12.06
CA PRO A 608 -19.14 -6.19 10.79
C PRO A 608 -19.38 -5.14 9.70
N LYS A 609 -20.42 -4.31 9.80
CA LYS A 609 -20.71 -3.22 8.85
C LYS A 609 -19.82 -1.99 9.07
N THR A 610 -19.57 -1.63 10.33
CA THR A 610 -18.86 -0.38 10.68
C THR A 610 -17.44 -0.63 11.17
N ASN A 611 -17.08 -1.87 11.47
CA ASN A 611 -15.83 -2.25 12.13
C ASN A 611 -15.65 -1.57 13.51
N GLU A 612 -16.73 -1.16 14.14
CA GLU A 612 -16.77 -0.55 15.44
C GLU A 612 -17.32 -1.51 16.49
N ASN A 613 -16.94 -1.29 17.74
CA ASN A 613 -17.51 -2.02 18.87
C ASN A 613 -18.90 -1.47 19.19
N ASP A 614 -19.91 -2.02 18.52
CA ASP A 614 -21.31 -1.66 18.74
C ASP A 614 -22.03 -2.81 19.44
N LYS A 615 -22.27 -2.63 20.72
CA LYS A 615 -22.92 -3.62 21.60
C LYS A 615 -24.45 -3.65 21.47
N ASN A 616 -25.03 -2.70 20.75
CA ASN A 616 -26.48 -2.57 20.59
C ASN A 616 -26.97 -3.08 19.24
N VAL A 617 -26.08 -3.36 18.30
CA VAL A 617 -26.48 -3.93 17.01
C VAL A 617 -26.90 -5.38 17.24
N TYR A 618 -28.02 -5.74 16.65
CA TYR A 618 -28.69 -7.04 16.84
C TYR A 618 -29.18 -7.33 18.27
N GLY A 619 -29.31 -6.30 19.10
CA GLY A 619 -29.88 -6.41 20.43
C GLY A 619 -28.92 -6.90 21.50
N VAL A 620 -27.64 -7.17 21.19
CA VAL A 620 -26.63 -7.43 22.20
C VAL A 620 -26.27 -6.11 22.86
N THR A 621 -26.64 -5.95 24.12
CA THR A 621 -26.35 -4.73 24.89
C THR A 621 -25.00 -4.81 25.63
N ALA A 622 -24.62 -3.75 26.31
CA ALA A 622 -23.46 -3.78 27.20
C ALA A 622 -23.59 -4.77 28.35
N ASP A 623 -24.83 -5.10 28.69
CA ASP A 623 -25.20 -6.03 29.75
C ASP A 623 -25.70 -7.33 29.10
N TYR A 624 -25.29 -8.46 29.62
CA TYR A 624 -25.71 -9.78 29.16
C TYR A 624 -25.77 -10.79 30.30
N TYR A 625 -26.49 -11.89 30.08
CA TYR A 625 -26.58 -12.98 31.05
C TYR A 625 -25.37 -13.91 30.94
N ARG A 626 -24.81 -14.28 32.10
CA ARG A 626 -23.65 -15.16 32.19
C ARG A 626 -23.80 -16.18 33.30
N THR A 627 -23.29 -17.38 33.11
CA THR A 627 -23.08 -18.31 34.20
C THR A 627 -21.98 -17.85 35.16
N SER A 628 -22.13 -18.17 36.44
CA SER A 628 -21.13 -17.91 37.51
C SER A 628 -20.10 -19.03 37.64
N ASN A 629 -19.69 -19.70 36.57
CA ASN A 629 -18.72 -20.79 36.52
C ASN A 629 -19.14 -22.10 37.22
N GLU A 630 -20.40 -22.31 37.44
CA GLU A 630 -20.95 -23.49 38.14
C GLU A 630 -21.65 -24.42 37.14
N LYS A 631 -21.62 -25.72 37.39
CA LYS A 631 -22.52 -26.67 36.73
C LYS A 631 -23.96 -26.46 37.22
N ASN A 632 -24.94 -26.88 36.45
CA ASN A 632 -26.38 -26.73 36.75
C ASN A 632 -26.81 -25.26 36.86
N SER A 633 -26.34 -24.42 35.91
CA SER A 633 -26.82 -23.07 35.78
C SER A 633 -28.09 -22.97 34.97
N TYR A 634 -29.05 -22.14 35.39
CA TYR A 634 -30.29 -21.92 34.64
C TYR A 634 -30.93 -20.59 34.95
N MET A 635 -31.77 -20.14 34.02
CA MET A 635 -32.75 -19.07 34.24
C MET A 635 -34.11 -19.51 33.68
N TRP A 636 -35.22 -19.16 34.37
CA TRP A 636 -36.55 -19.38 33.88
C TRP A 636 -37.52 -18.31 34.34
N GLN A 637 -38.58 -18.11 33.56
CA GLN A 637 -39.72 -17.27 33.91
C GLN A 637 -41.02 -17.84 33.36
N THR A 638 -42.14 -17.42 33.97
CA THR A 638 -43.50 -17.71 33.45
C THR A 638 -43.91 -16.55 32.55
N ILE A 639 -44.29 -16.87 31.32
CA ILE A 639 -44.73 -15.90 30.32
C ILE A 639 -46.21 -16.07 30.12
N SER A 640 -46.98 -15.00 30.35
CA SER A 640 -48.45 -14.98 30.27
C SER A 640 -48.90 -14.30 28.99
N GLY A 641 -50.19 -14.60 28.60
CA GLY A 641 -50.82 -13.94 27.46
C GLY A 641 -50.44 -14.49 26.10
N LEU A 642 -49.88 -15.69 26.06
CA LEU A 642 -49.48 -16.37 24.83
C LEU A 642 -50.61 -17.34 24.38
N PRO A 643 -51.24 -17.15 23.21
CA PRO A 643 -52.20 -18.13 22.65
C PRO A 643 -51.54 -19.44 22.27
N LYS A 644 -52.33 -20.49 22.06
CA LYS A 644 -51.85 -21.68 21.41
C LYS A 644 -51.33 -21.33 20.02
N GLY A 645 -50.31 -22.03 19.55
CA GLY A 645 -49.73 -21.80 18.24
C GLY A 645 -48.31 -22.30 18.11
N LYS A 646 -47.74 -22.09 16.93
CA LYS A 646 -46.35 -22.39 16.63
C LYS A 646 -45.49 -21.20 16.89
N TYR A 647 -44.50 -21.38 17.74
CA TYR A 647 -43.63 -20.30 18.20
C TYR A 647 -42.23 -20.45 17.70
N VAL A 648 -41.58 -19.33 17.50
CA VAL A 648 -40.15 -19.19 17.21
C VAL A 648 -39.52 -18.33 18.30
N LEU A 649 -38.56 -18.92 19.01
CA LEU A 649 -37.71 -18.24 20.01
C LEU A 649 -36.34 -18.01 19.38
N SER A 650 -35.97 -16.76 19.33
CA SER A 650 -34.63 -16.34 18.90
C SER A 650 -33.82 -15.89 20.11
N VAL A 651 -32.57 -16.37 20.23
CA VAL A 651 -31.67 -16.08 21.35
C VAL A 651 -30.27 -15.81 20.84
N THR A 652 -29.73 -14.65 21.15
CA THR A 652 -28.31 -14.35 20.89
C THR A 652 -27.46 -15.05 21.94
N TYR A 653 -26.56 -15.94 21.50
CA TYR A 653 -25.83 -16.86 22.38
C TYR A 653 -24.33 -16.86 22.10
N MET A 654 -23.53 -17.04 23.14
CA MET A 654 -22.09 -17.23 23.03
C MET A 654 -21.60 -18.22 24.07
N SER A 655 -20.71 -19.13 23.67
CA SER A 655 -20.07 -20.07 24.60
C SER A 655 -18.67 -20.46 24.14
N PRO A 656 -17.77 -20.87 25.06
CA PRO A 656 -16.51 -21.48 24.69
C PRO A 656 -16.74 -22.81 23.96
N ALA A 657 -16.29 -22.89 22.72
CA ALA A 657 -16.35 -24.10 21.92
C ALA A 657 -17.74 -24.78 21.88
N THR A 658 -17.83 -26.04 22.19
CA THR A 658 -18.98 -26.91 22.00
C THR A 658 -19.97 -26.95 23.17
N VAL A 659 -20.02 -25.92 24.01
CA VAL A 659 -20.99 -25.89 25.14
C VAL A 659 -22.37 -25.56 24.61
N SER A 660 -23.35 -26.43 24.86
CA SER A 660 -24.75 -26.22 24.53
C SER A 660 -25.58 -26.00 25.79
N ALA A 661 -26.43 -24.96 25.79
CA ALA A 661 -27.50 -24.84 26.76
C ALA A 661 -28.81 -25.43 26.22
N GLU A 662 -29.64 -25.96 27.06
CA GLU A 662 -30.97 -26.49 26.69
C GLU A 662 -32.03 -25.42 26.88
N VAL A 663 -32.97 -25.36 25.94
CA VAL A 663 -34.18 -24.54 26.02
C VAL A 663 -35.35 -25.48 26.31
N LEU A 664 -36.05 -25.21 27.41
CA LEU A 664 -37.22 -25.98 27.82
C LEU A 664 -38.45 -25.05 27.87
N VAL A 665 -39.57 -25.59 27.45
CA VAL A 665 -40.90 -25.00 27.58
C VAL A 665 -41.75 -25.98 28.43
N ASN A 666 -42.25 -25.49 29.55
CA ASN A 666 -43.02 -26.31 30.51
C ASN A 666 -42.28 -27.62 30.90
N ASP A 667 -40.97 -27.53 31.15
CA ASP A 667 -40.03 -28.59 31.47
C ASP A 667 -39.78 -29.60 30.33
N GLU A 668 -40.34 -29.43 29.15
CA GLU A 668 -40.02 -30.19 27.95
C GLU A 668 -38.93 -29.51 27.13
N LYS A 669 -37.90 -30.24 26.71
CA LYS A 669 -36.83 -29.74 25.88
C LYS A 669 -37.36 -29.46 24.46
N VAL A 670 -37.32 -28.20 24.04
CA VAL A 670 -37.71 -27.74 22.71
C VAL A 670 -36.54 -27.48 21.78
N GLY A 671 -35.33 -27.26 22.34
CA GLY A 671 -34.14 -27.03 21.53
C GLY A 671 -32.87 -26.90 22.36
N SER A 672 -31.79 -26.55 21.68
CA SER A 672 -30.47 -26.27 22.27
C SER A 672 -29.86 -25.01 21.68
N LEU A 673 -29.21 -24.22 22.51
CA LEU A 673 -28.39 -23.08 22.09
C LEU A 673 -26.97 -23.59 21.91
N THR A 674 -26.41 -23.41 20.73
CA THR A 674 -25.06 -23.83 20.37
C THR A 674 -24.19 -22.61 19.97
N GLY A 675 -23.01 -22.50 20.60
CA GLY A 675 -22.05 -21.45 20.30
C GLY A 675 -20.99 -21.89 19.30
N VAL A 676 -20.26 -20.93 18.78
CA VAL A 676 -19.14 -21.13 17.82
C VAL A 676 -17.76 -20.85 18.43
N GLY A 677 -17.72 -20.63 19.75
CA GLY A 677 -16.51 -20.25 20.48
C GLY A 677 -16.51 -18.77 20.88
N MET A 678 -15.91 -18.44 22.02
CA MET A 678 -15.94 -17.07 22.57
C MET A 678 -15.27 -16.00 21.70
N TYR A 679 -14.34 -16.39 20.85
CA TYR A 679 -13.58 -15.51 19.97
C TYR A 679 -13.52 -16.01 18.52
N GLY A 680 -14.30 -17.05 18.21
CA GLY A 680 -14.40 -17.60 16.85
C GLY A 680 -15.37 -16.78 16.01
N GLY A 681 -15.03 -16.60 14.73
CA GLY A 681 -15.78 -15.77 13.82
C GLY A 681 -17.17 -16.31 13.51
N GLY A 682 -18.18 -15.78 14.19
CA GLY A 682 -19.54 -15.77 13.67
C GLY A 682 -19.77 -14.49 12.88
N VAL A 683 -20.92 -14.39 12.20
CA VAL A 683 -21.32 -13.17 11.45
C VAL A 683 -21.30 -11.93 12.36
N TYR A 684 -21.53 -12.12 13.62
CA TYR A 684 -21.51 -11.04 14.61
C TYR A 684 -20.11 -10.68 15.14
N GLY A 685 -19.06 -11.43 14.79
CA GLY A 685 -17.77 -11.28 15.46
C GLY A 685 -17.81 -11.66 16.94
N GLY A 686 -16.65 -11.79 17.60
CA GLY A 686 -16.60 -12.06 19.04
C GLY A 686 -17.30 -13.32 19.56
N GLY A 687 -17.74 -14.22 18.68
CA GLY A 687 -18.35 -15.52 19.04
C GLY A 687 -19.84 -15.49 19.38
N TRP A 688 -20.53 -14.37 19.25
CA TRP A 688 -21.99 -14.30 19.37
C TRP A 688 -22.66 -14.87 18.14
N VAL A 689 -23.69 -15.72 18.35
CA VAL A 689 -24.53 -16.33 17.28
C VAL A 689 -25.99 -16.27 17.67
N GLU A 690 -26.83 -16.09 16.67
CA GLU A 690 -28.25 -16.18 16.82
C GLU A 690 -28.70 -17.66 16.75
N ASN A 691 -29.44 -18.12 17.75
CA ASN A 691 -30.06 -19.45 17.78
C ASN A 691 -31.56 -19.27 17.63
N VAL A 692 -32.14 -19.91 16.64
CA VAL A 692 -33.56 -19.87 16.35
C VAL A 692 -34.19 -21.24 16.65
N ILE A 693 -35.15 -21.29 17.53
CA ILE A 693 -35.78 -22.52 18.02
C ILE A 693 -37.29 -22.47 17.77
N THR A 694 -37.82 -23.44 17.10
CA THR A 694 -39.27 -23.56 16.83
C THR A 694 -39.87 -24.59 17.75
N PHE A 695 -41.06 -24.29 18.30
CA PHE A 695 -41.83 -25.21 19.13
C PHE A 695 -43.33 -24.95 19.04
N ASP A 696 -44.12 -25.95 19.34
CA ASP A 696 -45.57 -25.84 19.39
C ASP A 696 -46.06 -25.65 20.82
N LYS A 697 -46.93 -24.69 21.05
CA LYS A 697 -47.64 -24.45 22.29
C LYS A 697 -49.09 -24.94 22.15
N ALA A 698 -49.45 -25.96 22.90
CA ALA A 698 -50.69 -26.73 22.67
C ALA A 698 -51.97 -26.05 23.19
N ASP A 699 -51.85 -25.10 24.14
CA ASP A 699 -52.98 -24.49 24.84
C ASP A 699 -52.75 -22.99 25.09
N ASP A 700 -53.72 -22.30 25.65
CA ASP A 700 -53.65 -20.85 25.96
C ASP A 700 -53.21 -20.60 27.41
N GLN A 701 -52.64 -21.58 28.13
CA GLN A 701 -52.12 -21.42 29.47
C GLN A 701 -50.78 -20.71 29.47
N ASP A 702 -50.38 -20.19 30.64
CA ASP A 702 -49.06 -19.59 30.82
C ASP A 702 -47.94 -20.57 30.47
N MET A 703 -46.84 -20.04 29.91
CA MET A 703 -45.70 -20.80 29.45
C MET A 703 -44.50 -20.58 30.37
N ASN A 704 -43.88 -21.66 30.87
CA ASN A 704 -42.61 -21.59 31.57
C ASN A 704 -41.46 -21.76 30.56
N LEU A 705 -40.72 -20.66 30.31
CA LEU A 705 -39.51 -20.67 29.46
C LEU A 705 -38.27 -20.82 30.34
N LYS A 706 -37.44 -21.82 30.08
CA LYS A 706 -36.22 -22.07 30.83
C LYS A 706 -35.03 -22.32 29.92
N LEU A 707 -33.92 -21.62 30.20
CA LEU A 707 -32.63 -21.88 29.60
C LEU A 707 -31.74 -22.51 30.66
N GLN A 708 -31.16 -23.70 30.39
CA GLN A 708 -30.31 -24.38 31.37
C GLN A 708 -29.09 -25.05 30.73
N TYR A 709 -28.03 -25.13 31.49
CA TYR A 709 -26.85 -25.92 31.20
C TYR A 709 -26.87 -27.21 32.06
N THR A 710 -26.77 -28.34 31.41
CA THR A 710 -26.82 -29.67 32.08
C THR A 710 -25.50 -30.43 32.01
N GLY A 711 -24.45 -29.83 31.50
CA GLY A 711 -23.16 -30.47 31.37
C GLY A 711 -22.51 -30.82 32.72
N THR A 712 -21.64 -31.83 32.71
CA THR A 712 -20.90 -32.29 33.88
C THR A 712 -19.57 -31.57 34.11
N ALA A 713 -19.10 -30.80 33.15
CA ALA A 713 -17.86 -30.05 33.26
C ALA A 713 -18.04 -28.80 34.15
N ASN A 714 -17.06 -28.53 35.05
CA ASN A 714 -17.00 -27.29 35.79
C ASN A 714 -16.37 -26.19 34.93
N TYR A 715 -16.67 -24.94 35.25
CA TYR A 715 -16.08 -23.77 34.61
C TYR A 715 -16.38 -23.61 33.11
N GLN A 716 -17.58 -24.01 32.68
CA GLN A 716 -18.03 -23.74 31.32
C GLN A 716 -18.86 -22.45 31.34
N ASP A 717 -18.26 -21.37 30.83
CA ASP A 717 -18.98 -20.11 30.68
C ASP A 717 -19.90 -20.17 29.45
N TRP A 718 -21.13 -19.74 29.62
CA TRP A 718 -22.04 -19.49 28.51
C TRP A 718 -22.82 -18.20 28.76
N TYR A 719 -23.15 -17.54 27.67
CA TYR A 719 -23.68 -16.20 27.66
C TYR A 719 -24.87 -16.14 26.74
N PHE A 720 -25.89 -15.38 27.08
CA PHE A 720 -27.00 -15.13 26.20
C PHE A 720 -27.59 -13.74 26.45
N ASP A 721 -28.29 -13.23 25.44
CA ASP A 721 -29.01 -11.97 25.50
C ASP A 721 -30.11 -11.95 24.43
N ASN A 722 -30.92 -10.90 24.43
CA ASN A 722 -31.80 -10.53 23.35
C ASN A 722 -32.73 -11.67 22.89
N LEU A 723 -33.56 -12.17 23.85
CA LEU A 723 -34.59 -13.14 23.52
C LEU A 723 -35.73 -12.47 22.76
N ARG A 724 -36.17 -13.08 21.65
CA ARG A 724 -37.33 -12.67 20.87
C ARG A 724 -38.27 -13.84 20.72
N LEU A 725 -39.58 -13.56 20.75
CA LEU A 725 -40.61 -14.60 20.69
C LEU A 725 -41.70 -14.24 19.69
N TYR A 726 -41.86 -15.03 18.68
CA TYR A 726 -42.87 -14.85 17.64
C TYR A 726 -43.82 -16.07 17.57
N CYS A 727 -45.12 -15.79 17.34
CA CYS A 727 -46.06 -16.82 16.91
C CYS A 727 -46.18 -16.72 15.39
N ILE A 728 -45.79 -17.78 14.67
CA ILE A 728 -45.69 -17.79 13.20
C ILE A 728 -46.92 -18.28 12.47
N ASP A 729 -47.95 -18.68 13.17
CA ASP A 729 -49.27 -19.03 12.66
C ASP A 729 -50.39 -18.12 13.21
N ALA A 730 -50.03 -16.91 13.59
CA ALA A 730 -50.95 -15.91 14.06
C ALA A 730 -52.02 -15.55 13.00
N GLU A 731 -53.23 -15.33 13.43
CA GLU A 731 -54.30 -14.82 12.53
C GLU A 731 -53.94 -13.42 11.99
N GLN A 732 -54.16 -13.22 10.70
CA GLN A 732 -53.94 -11.91 10.06
C GLN A 732 -54.82 -10.87 10.69
N PRO A 733 -54.31 -9.64 10.98
CA PRO A 733 -55.16 -8.52 11.31
C PRO A 733 -56.03 -8.19 10.08
N GLN A 734 -57.28 -7.79 10.32
CA GLN A 734 -58.15 -7.28 9.26
C GLN A 734 -57.53 -5.98 8.73
N VAL A 735 -57.25 -5.95 7.45
CA VAL A 735 -56.71 -4.75 6.79
C VAL A 735 -57.87 -3.74 6.63
N GLU A 736 -57.79 -2.59 7.26
CA GLU A 736 -58.67 -1.47 6.97
C GLU A 736 -58.31 -0.92 5.56
N GLU A 737 -59.32 -0.72 4.71
CA GLU A 737 -59.08 -0.11 3.39
C GLU A 737 -58.80 1.39 3.58
N HIS A 738 -57.62 1.83 3.15
CA HIS A 738 -57.19 3.22 3.23
C HIS A 738 -56.94 3.80 1.84
N GLU A 739 -57.13 5.10 1.70
CA GLU A 739 -56.67 5.87 0.55
C GLU A 739 -55.27 6.44 0.84
N TYR A 740 -54.31 6.13 -0.02
CA TYR A 740 -52.90 6.55 0.20
C TYR A 740 -52.50 7.73 -0.63
N GLY A 741 -51.66 8.62 -0.09
CA GLY A 741 -51.16 9.80 -0.78
C GLY A 741 -49.72 10.12 -0.36
N ILE A 742 -49.00 10.81 -1.25
CA ILE A 742 -47.69 11.38 -0.99
C ILE A 742 -47.85 12.81 -0.53
N VAL A 743 -47.25 13.13 0.60
CA VAL A 743 -47.17 14.49 1.16
C VAL A 743 -45.69 14.84 1.39
N GLY A 744 -45.30 16.05 1.10
CA GLY A 744 -43.91 16.47 1.22
C GLY A 744 -43.63 17.80 0.55
N ASP A 745 -42.37 18.02 0.23
CA ASP A 745 -41.88 19.25 -0.42
C ASP A 745 -42.49 19.46 -1.83
N PHE A 746 -43.19 18.45 -2.36
CA PHE A 746 -43.91 18.51 -3.63
C PHE A 746 -45.30 19.15 -3.48
N SER A 747 -45.81 19.27 -2.27
CA SER A 747 -47.19 19.74 -1.98
C SER A 747 -47.23 20.61 -0.72
N ASP A 748 -46.14 21.24 -0.33
CA ASP A 748 -46.00 22.09 0.86
C ASP A 748 -46.42 21.41 2.17
N TRP A 749 -46.38 20.06 2.26
CA TRP A 749 -46.75 19.23 3.40
C TRP A 749 -48.23 19.31 3.84
N ASP A 750 -49.07 20.09 3.12
CA ASP A 750 -50.43 20.32 3.48
C ASP A 750 -51.43 19.51 2.63
N THR A 751 -51.08 19.21 1.40
CA THR A 751 -51.97 18.54 0.44
C THR A 751 -51.39 17.22 -0.01
N ASP A 752 -52.17 16.14 0.11
CA ASP A 752 -51.76 14.82 -0.38
C ASP A 752 -51.92 14.76 -1.90
N LEU A 753 -50.85 14.31 -2.54
CA LEU A 753 -50.92 13.87 -3.91
C LEU A 753 -51.39 12.40 -3.91
N MET A 754 -52.65 12.22 -4.22
CA MET A 754 -53.31 10.90 -4.06
C MET A 754 -52.77 9.88 -5.06
N MET A 755 -52.50 8.69 -4.57
CA MET A 755 -52.07 7.54 -5.37
C MET A 755 -53.30 6.81 -5.94
N THR A 756 -53.10 6.12 -7.05
CA THR A 756 -54.11 5.29 -7.67
C THR A 756 -53.75 3.82 -7.53
N GLN A 757 -54.66 2.99 -7.08
CA GLN A 757 -54.42 1.55 -6.99
C GLN A 757 -54.38 0.92 -8.39
N ALA A 758 -53.34 0.15 -8.66
CA ALA A 758 -53.18 -0.61 -9.88
C ALA A 758 -53.83 -2.01 -9.76
N GLU A 759 -53.96 -2.72 -10.89
CA GLU A 759 -54.59 -4.04 -10.93
C GLU A 759 -53.82 -5.12 -10.15
N ASP A 760 -52.53 -4.92 -9.93
CA ASP A 760 -51.65 -5.82 -9.15
C ASP A 760 -51.70 -5.54 -7.64
N GLY A 761 -52.53 -4.59 -7.20
CA GLY A 761 -52.66 -4.21 -5.79
C GLY A 761 -51.68 -3.15 -5.29
N THR A 762 -50.73 -2.75 -6.09
CA THR A 762 -49.84 -1.62 -5.75
C THR A 762 -50.55 -0.28 -5.92
N TYR A 763 -50.04 0.78 -5.32
CA TYR A 763 -50.52 2.15 -5.47
C TYR A 763 -49.48 2.98 -6.20
N THR A 764 -49.88 3.74 -7.19
CA THR A 764 -48.98 4.51 -8.04
C THR A 764 -49.33 6.00 -8.10
N LEU A 765 -48.32 6.85 -8.23
CA LEU A 765 -48.45 8.28 -8.48
C LEU A 765 -47.33 8.74 -9.39
N THR A 766 -47.68 9.49 -10.43
CA THR A 766 -46.66 10.14 -11.29
C THR A 766 -46.78 11.66 -11.18
N ILE A 767 -45.68 12.32 -10.91
CA ILE A 767 -45.55 13.79 -10.97
C ILE A 767 -44.69 14.11 -12.19
N THR A 768 -45.25 14.84 -13.16
CA THR A 768 -44.53 15.24 -14.37
C THR A 768 -44.09 16.70 -14.31
N ASP A 769 -43.08 17.04 -15.07
CA ASP A 769 -42.60 18.41 -15.28
C ASP A 769 -42.17 19.14 -13.99
N LEU A 770 -41.65 18.41 -12.99
CA LEU A 770 -41.11 19.04 -11.81
C LEU A 770 -39.82 19.80 -12.18
N GLU A 771 -39.87 21.12 -12.14
CA GLU A 771 -38.69 21.95 -12.42
C GLU A 771 -37.81 22.06 -11.18
N VAL A 772 -36.56 21.64 -11.31
CA VAL A 772 -35.53 21.80 -10.29
C VAL A 772 -34.42 22.69 -10.85
N ARG A 773 -34.38 23.94 -10.41
CA ARG A 773 -33.38 24.91 -10.84
C ARG A 773 -32.09 24.80 -10.02
N GLU A 774 -32.20 24.46 -8.75
CA GLU A 774 -31.02 24.15 -7.88
C GLU A 774 -31.24 22.79 -7.25
N PRO A 775 -30.30 21.86 -7.39
CA PRO A 775 -30.36 20.59 -6.70
C PRO A 775 -30.52 20.78 -5.19
N LYS A 776 -31.61 20.30 -4.65
CA LYS A 776 -31.89 20.28 -3.21
C LYS A 776 -32.55 18.97 -2.83
N THR A 777 -32.43 18.61 -1.60
CA THR A 777 -33.13 17.44 -1.08
C THR A 777 -34.61 17.76 -0.93
N PHE A 778 -35.45 16.91 -1.51
CA PHE A 778 -36.89 16.90 -1.32
C PHE A 778 -37.23 15.81 -0.31
N GLU A 779 -37.93 16.18 0.74
CA GLU A 779 -38.42 15.23 1.73
C GLU A 779 -39.90 14.93 1.49
N TYR A 780 -40.30 13.69 1.76
CA TYR A 780 -41.68 13.25 1.58
C TYR A 780 -42.04 12.06 2.45
N LYS A 781 -43.32 11.84 2.65
CA LYS A 781 -43.92 10.69 3.32
C LYS A 781 -45.12 10.18 2.55
N LEU A 782 -45.43 8.92 2.73
CA LEU A 782 -46.74 8.40 2.41
C LEU A 782 -47.59 8.44 3.68
N ARG A 783 -48.83 8.84 3.57
CA ARG A 783 -49.82 8.70 4.63
C ARG A 783 -51.15 8.22 4.09
N ALA A 784 -51.98 7.65 5.01
CA ALA A 784 -53.32 7.20 4.67
C ALA A 784 -54.37 8.24 5.03
N ASP A 785 -55.49 8.27 4.26
CA ASP A 785 -56.71 9.03 4.51
C ASP A 785 -56.47 10.53 4.72
N GLN A 786 -55.36 11.07 4.20
CA GLN A 786 -54.96 12.46 4.37
C GLN A 786 -54.82 12.87 5.85
N GLN A 787 -54.55 11.92 6.73
CA GLN A 787 -54.47 12.12 8.17
C GLN A 787 -53.15 11.58 8.75
N TRP A 788 -52.59 12.36 9.66
CA TRP A 788 -51.46 11.94 10.48
C TRP A 788 -51.89 10.94 11.55
N GLY A 789 -51.09 9.90 11.76
CA GLY A 789 -51.36 8.91 12.83
C GLY A 789 -52.28 7.76 12.44
N VAL A 790 -52.84 7.74 11.21
CA VAL A 790 -53.60 6.58 10.69
C VAL A 790 -52.63 5.50 10.17
N TYR A 791 -51.92 5.84 9.13
CA TYR A 791 -50.82 5.05 8.58
C TYR A 791 -49.81 6.00 7.96
N GLU A 792 -48.55 5.78 8.22
CA GLU A 792 -47.47 6.61 7.70
C GLU A 792 -46.26 5.74 7.33
N LEU A 793 -45.64 6.07 6.21
CA LEU A 793 -44.39 5.48 5.80
C LEU A 793 -43.42 6.60 5.38
N PRO A 794 -42.23 6.71 6.01
CA PRO A 794 -41.74 5.94 7.18
C PRO A 794 -42.65 6.14 8.41
N ALA A 795 -42.69 5.14 9.27
CA ALA A 795 -43.51 5.19 10.48
C ALA A 795 -43.11 6.34 11.42
N PRO A 796 -44.04 6.88 12.24
CA PRO A 796 -43.69 7.92 13.21
C PRO A 796 -42.56 7.47 14.17
N GLY A 797 -41.50 8.27 14.25
CA GLY A 797 -40.33 7.97 15.10
C GLY A 797 -39.26 7.07 14.48
N SER A 798 -39.42 6.68 13.21
CA SER A 798 -38.36 6.02 12.44
C SER A 798 -37.17 6.96 12.16
N ASP A 799 -36.04 6.40 11.87
CA ASP A 799 -34.85 7.14 11.40
C ASP A 799 -34.36 6.53 10.07
N PRO A 800 -34.46 7.25 8.96
CA PRO A 800 -34.95 8.63 8.82
C PRO A 800 -36.48 8.75 9.03
N GLN A 801 -36.93 9.95 9.42
CA GLN A 801 -38.36 10.25 9.64
C GLN A 801 -39.14 10.47 8.34
N ASN A 802 -38.47 10.87 7.28
CA ASN A 802 -39.01 11.12 5.95
C ASN A 802 -38.15 10.35 4.93
N PHE A 803 -38.78 9.98 3.83
CA PHE A 803 -38.02 9.65 2.62
C PHE A 803 -37.43 10.93 2.04
N SER A 804 -36.34 10.78 1.31
CA SER A 804 -35.71 11.91 0.65
C SER A 804 -35.24 11.54 -0.76
N TRP A 805 -35.32 12.52 -1.64
CA TRP A 805 -34.75 12.43 -2.97
C TRP A 805 -33.97 13.70 -3.27
N THR A 806 -32.77 13.53 -3.79
CA THR A 806 -31.89 14.65 -4.16
C THR A 806 -31.50 14.49 -5.64
N PRO A 807 -31.99 15.34 -6.52
CA PRO A 807 -31.57 15.32 -7.92
C PRO A 807 -30.08 15.70 -8.02
N GLU A 808 -29.37 15.07 -8.93
CA GLU A 808 -27.94 15.31 -9.12
C GLU A 808 -27.66 16.65 -9.82
N MET A 809 -28.60 17.12 -10.63
CA MET A 809 -28.44 18.33 -11.43
C MET A 809 -29.77 19.05 -11.61
N SER A 810 -29.73 20.31 -12.08
CA SER A 810 -30.90 21.06 -12.46
C SER A 810 -31.58 20.43 -13.70
N GLY A 811 -32.89 20.62 -13.85
CA GLY A 811 -33.64 20.07 -14.95
C GLY A 811 -35.13 19.89 -14.66
N PHE A 812 -35.82 19.33 -15.60
CA PHE A 812 -37.19 18.88 -15.41
C PHE A 812 -37.16 17.37 -15.08
N TYR A 813 -38.01 16.96 -14.18
CA TYR A 813 -38.06 15.58 -13.71
C TYR A 813 -39.47 15.01 -13.78
N THR A 814 -39.57 13.74 -14.11
CA THR A 814 -40.73 12.91 -13.86
C THR A 814 -40.46 11.98 -12.70
N LEU A 815 -41.34 12.03 -11.69
CA LEU A 815 -41.22 11.21 -10.48
C LEU A 815 -42.35 10.16 -10.49
N ASN A 816 -41.97 8.90 -10.42
CA ASN A 816 -42.91 7.77 -10.35
C ASN A 816 -42.79 7.12 -8.96
N PHE A 817 -43.82 7.23 -8.18
CA PHE A 817 -43.96 6.59 -6.88
C PHE A 817 -44.74 5.30 -7.01
N VAL A 818 -44.26 4.24 -6.39
CA VAL A 818 -44.96 2.96 -6.27
C VAL A 818 -44.93 2.54 -4.80
N PHE A 819 -46.10 2.37 -4.24
CA PHE A 819 -46.31 1.84 -2.90
C PHE A 819 -46.88 0.41 -2.95
N ASN A 820 -46.17 -0.52 -2.31
CA ASN A 820 -46.65 -1.89 -2.11
C ASN A 820 -47.04 -2.05 -0.63
N LEU A 821 -48.33 -2.24 -0.40
CA LEU A 821 -48.86 -2.39 0.95
C LEU A 821 -48.42 -3.71 1.61
N GLU A 822 -48.31 -4.80 0.86
CA GLU A 822 -47.92 -6.11 1.37
C GLU A 822 -46.45 -6.11 1.85
N GLU A 823 -45.60 -5.46 1.08
CA GLU A 823 -44.19 -5.33 1.38
C GLU A 823 -43.87 -4.14 2.31
N ASN A 824 -44.89 -3.31 2.61
CA ASN A 824 -44.73 -2.07 3.35
C ASN A 824 -43.62 -1.19 2.78
N SER A 825 -43.55 -1.08 1.45
CA SER A 825 -42.49 -0.42 0.72
C SER A 825 -42.99 0.68 -0.18
N LEU A 826 -42.30 1.81 -0.19
CA LEU A 826 -42.52 2.92 -1.11
C LEU A 826 -41.22 3.13 -1.91
N THR A 827 -41.34 3.08 -3.22
CA THR A 827 -40.23 3.36 -4.13
C THR A 827 -40.48 4.63 -4.92
N LEU A 828 -39.42 5.33 -5.27
CA LEU A 828 -39.40 6.46 -6.16
C LEU A 828 -38.43 6.19 -7.30
N ASP A 829 -38.96 6.22 -8.52
CA ASP A 829 -38.15 6.30 -9.73
C ASP A 829 -38.25 7.72 -10.29
N ALA A 830 -37.09 8.36 -10.43
CA ALA A 830 -37.01 9.77 -10.82
C ALA A 830 -36.21 9.90 -12.13
N GLU A 831 -36.87 10.25 -13.18
CA GLU A 831 -36.28 10.43 -14.51
C GLU A 831 -36.14 11.91 -14.84
N ARG A 832 -34.93 12.32 -15.19
CA ARG A 832 -34.68 13.68 -15.72
C ARG A 832 -35.09 13.73 -17.18
N THR A 833 -36.02 14.60 -17.49
CA THR A 833 -36.64 14.66 -18.82
C THR A 833 -36.12 15.77 -19.72
N ASP A 834 -35.65 16.87 -19.13
CA ASP A 834 -35.14 18.00 -19.92
C ASP A 834 -34.26 18.94 -19.10
N ASP A 835 -33.51 19.80 -19.77
CA ASP A 835 -32.68 20.85 -19.20
C ASP A 835 -33.47 22.07 -18.80
N CYS A 836 -33.07 22.78 -17.74
CA CYS A 836 -33.60 24.10 -17.42
C CYS A 836 -33.17 25.12 -18.49
N THR A 837 -34.04 26.12 -18.67
CA THR A 837 -33.67 27.28 -19.48
C THR A 837 -33.30 28.43 -18.57
N TRP A 838 -32.11 28.92 -18.72
CA TRP A 838 -31.51 30.03 -17.98
C TRP A 838 -31.57 31.26 -18.84
N THR A 839 -32.03 32.39 -18.29
CA THR A 839 -32.28 33.61 -19.05
C THR A 839 -31.64 34.82 -18.40
N ALA A 840 -31.31 35.78 -19.22
CA ALA A 840 -30.91 37.10 -18.76
C ALA A 840 -31.24 38.12 -19.82
N THR A 841 -31.32 39.37 -19.46
CA THR A 841 -31.46 40.47 -20.43
C THR A 841 -30.31 41.47 -20.21
N TYR A 842 -29.97 42.14 -21.29
CA TYR A 842 -28.90 43.16 -21.27
C TYR A 842 -29.40 44.47 -21.90
N VAL A 843 -29.34 45.52 -21.16
CA VAL A 843 -29.57 46.87 -21.67
C VAL A 843 -28.29 47.38 -22.32
N ASN A 844 -28.26 47.56 -23.60
CA ASN A 844 -27.08 47.94 -24.37
C ASN A 844 -26.72 49.39 -24.17
N VAL A 845 -26.33 49.78 -22.98
CA VAL A 845 -25.96 51.14 -22.61
C VAL A 845 -24.74 51.68 -23.35
N ALA A 846 -24.00 50.84 -24.03
CA ALA A 846 -22.84 51.19 -24.86
C ALA A 846 -23.22 51.45 -26.33
N ASP A 847 -24.49 51.29 -26.69
CA ASP A 847 -25.02 51.39 -28.06
C ASP A 847 -24.22 50.56 -29.10
N TRP A 848 -23.75 49.41 -28.72
CA TRP A 848 -23.05 48.48 -29.61
C TRP A 848 -23.99 48.05 -30.76
N ALA A 849 -23.46 47.99 -31.97
CA ALA A 849 -24.23 47.57 -33.14
C ALA A 849 -24.68 46.10 -33.09
N GLU A 850 -23.86 45.29 -32.46
CA GLU A 850 -24.13 43.88 -32.17
C GLU A 850 -23.82 43.62 -30.70
N VAL A 851 -24.59 42.72 -30.08
CA VAL A 851 -24.41 42.31 -28.70
C VAL A 851 -24.25 40.80 -28.65
N TRP A 852 -23.25 40.35 -27.95
CA TRP A 852 -22.92 38.96 -27.73
C TRP A 852 -22.87 38.69 -26.24
N ALA A 853 -23.19 37.47 -25.84
CA ALA A 853 -23.02 37.00 -24.46
C ALA A 853 -22.07 35.80 -24.42
N TYR A 854 -21.03 35.94 -23.63
CA TYR A 854 -20.06 34.89 -23.35
C TYR A 854 -20.20 34.42 -21.91
N THR A 855 -20.33 33.10 -21.71
CA THR A 855 -20.64 32.52 -20.40
C THR A 855 -19.66 31.41 -20.06
N TRP A 856 -19.43 31.18 -18.75
CA TRP A 856 -18.63 30.08 -18.22
C TRP A 856 -19.09 29.66 -16.83
N THR A 857 -18.63 28.50 -16.38
CA THR A 857 -18.85 27.93 -15.04
C THR A 857 -17.76 28.37 -14.05
N ASP A 858 -17.94 28.05 -12.77
CA ASP A 858 -16.96 28.32 -11.69
C ASP A 858 -15.59 27.65 -11.91
N GLU A 859 -15.52 26.59 -12.69
CA GLU A 859 -14.30 25.83 -12.97
C GLU A 859 -13.53 26.36 -14.19
N ASN A 860 -13.79 27.57 -14.65
CA ASN A 860 -13.25 28.13 -15.88
C ASN A 860 -13.58 27.33 -17.16
N MET A 861 -14.60 26.49 -17.10
CA MET A 861 -15.07 25.77 -18.25
C MET A 861 -15.91 26.69 -19.13
N GLN A 862 -15.37 27.05 -20.29
CA GLN A 862 -16.04 27.89 -21.27
C GLN A 862 -17.26 27.16 -21.86
N MET A 863 -18.42 27.82 -21.87
CA MET A 863 -19.66 27.28 -22.44
C MET A 863 -19.79 27.61 -23.93
N GLY A 864 -18.70 27.84 -24.62
CA GLY A 864 -18.59 28.18 -26.05
C GLY A 864 -17.30 28.91 -26.36
N GLU A 865 -17.04 29.13 -27.64
CA GLU A 865 -15.87 29.95 -28.06
C GLU A 865 -16.23 31.44 -28.00
N TRP A 866 -15.22 32.26 -27.69
CA TRP A 866 -15.37 33.72 -27.78
C TRP A 866 -15.78 34.18 -29.21
N PRO A 867 -16.72 35.12 -29.37
CA PRO A 867 -17.33 36.02 -28.40
C PRO A 867 -18.61 35.49 -27.71
N GLY A 868 -18.95 34.25 -27.85
CA GLY A 868 -20.11 33.60 -27.26
C GLY A 868 -21.31 33.56 -28.22
N THR A 869 -22.52 33.73 -27.68
CA THR A 869 -23.75 33.68 -28.41
C THR A 869 -24.20 35.11 -28.82
N GLN A 870 -24.46 35.32 -30.09
CA GLN A 870 -25.01 36.61 -30.56
C GLN A 870 -26.47 36.75 -30.09
N LEU A 871 -26.74 37.86 -29.43
CA LEU A 871 -28.05 38.13 -28.87
C LEU A 871 -28.97 38.88 -29.86
N THR A 872 -30.24 38.66 -29.73
CA THR A 872 -31.27 39.37 -30.50
C THR A 872 -31.88 40.46 -29.63
N ALA A 873 -32.03 41.63 -30.19
CA ALA A 873 -32.76 42.73 -29.53
C ALA A 873 -34.23 42.34 -29.35
N THR A 874 -34.75 42.62 -28.18
CA THR A 874 -36.20 42.53 -27.87
C THR A 874 -36.93 43.75 -28.36
N GLU A 875 -38.25 43.81 -28.22
CA GLU A 875 -39.03 44.99 -28.48
C GLU A 875 -38.95 46.05 -27.35
N GLU A 876 -38.33 45.68 -26.22
CA GLU A 876 -38.18 46.52 -25.05
C GLU A 876 -37.01 47.50 -25.18
N GLN A 877 -37.21 48.69 -24.65
CA GLN A 877 -36.14 49.68 -24.45
C GLN A 877 -36.16 50.20 -23.00
N VAL A 878 -34.97 50.40 -22.45
CA VAL A 878 -34.78 50.99 -21.12
C VAL A 878 -33.91 52.21 -21.29
N ASP A 879 -34.41 53.37 -20.88
CA ASP A 879 -33.76 54.65 -20.98
C ASP A 879 -33.27 55.02 -22.41
N GLY A 880 -33.97 54.50 -23.44
CA GLY A 880 -33.63 54.70 -24.84
C GLY A 880 -32.64 53.71 -25.44
N HIS A 881 -32.12 52.76 -24.65
CA HIS A 881 -31.23 51.71 -25.08
C HIS A 881 -32.01 50.44 -25.36
N ASN A 882 -31.65 49.71 -26.39
CA ASN A 882 -32.26 48.44 -26.73
C ASN A 882 -31.89 47.36 -25.69
N VAL A 883 -32.87 46.51 -25.38
CA VAL A 883 -32.67 45.36 -24.51
C VAL A 883 -32.46 44.11 -25.37
N TYR A 884 -31.45 43.31 -25.01
CA TYR A 884 -31.11 42.07 -25.68
C TYR A 884 -31.37 40.89 -24.76
N ALA A 885 -31.94 39.82 -25.30
CA ALA A 885 -32.25 38.63 -24.53
C ALA A 885 -31.18 37.54 -24.72
N PHE A 886 -30.69 37.04 -23.60
CA PHE A 886 -29.86 35.81 -23.52
C PHE A 886 -30.74 34.68 -23.05
N SER A 887 -30.57 33.53 -23.68
CA SER A 887 -31.18 32.26 -23.23
C SER A 887 -30.18 31.14 -23.45
N TYR A 888 -30.02 30.34 -22.43
CA TYR A 888 -29.19 29.14 -22.46
C TYR A 888 -29.98 27.97 -21.86
N LYS A 889 -30.02 26.84 -22.57
CA LYS A 889 -30.61 25.61 -22.07
C LYS A 889 -29.50 24.63 -21.70
N GLY A 890 -29.46 24.19 -20.45
CA GLY A 890 -28.40 23.33 -19.96
C GLY A 890 -28.58 22.87 -18.53
N GLU A 891 -27.73 21.97 -18.12
CA GLU A 891 -27.77 21.27 -16.83
C GLU A 891 -27.53 22.17 -15.60
N ALA A 892 -26.89 23.29 -15.79
CA ALA A 892 -26.67 24.28 -14.74
C ALA A 892 -26.66 25.71 -15.31
N ALA A 893 -26.96 26.67 -14.44
CA ALA A 893 -26.79 28.07 -14.78
C ALA A 893 -25.32 28.37 -15.07
N PRO A 894 -25.01 29.29 -16.01
CA PRO A 894 -23.69 29.88 -16.05
C PRO A 894 -23.35 30.50 -14.70
N ALA A 895 -22.10 30.46 -14.28
CA ALA A 895 -21.67 31.19 -13.09
C ALA A 895 -21.40 32.65 -13.42
N PHE A 896 -20.92 32.92 -14.63
CA PHE A 896 -20.56 34.26 -15.08
C PHE A 896 -21.00 34.51 -16.50
N ILE A 897 -21.19 35.78 -16.80
CA ILE A 897 -21.57 36.30 -18.12
C ILE A 897 -20.81 37.57 -18.43
N ILE A 898 -20.36 37.70 -19.66
CA ILE A 898 -19.83 38.94 -20.22
C ILE A 898 -20.69 39.30 -21.42
N PHE A 899 -21.19 40.55 -21.47
CA PHE A 899 -21.76 41.10 -22.69
C PHE A 899 -20.66 41.83 -23.46
N ASN A 900 -20.62 41.65 -24.77
CA ASN A 900 -19.61 42.22 -25.62
C ASN A 900 -20.15 42.57 -27.04
N ASN A 901 -19.33 43.21 -27.83
CA ASN A 901 -19.70 43.61 -29.21
C ASN A 901 -19.08 42.71 -30.29
N GLY A 902 -18.71 41.48 -29.94
CA GLY A 902 -18.02 40.54 -30.82
C GLY A 902 -16.50 40.71 -30.89
N GLN A 903 -15.92 41.70 -30.17
CA GLN A 903 -14.49 41.98 -30.14
C GLN A 903 -13.97 41.90 -28.72
N GLY A 904 -12.70 41.56 -28.58
CA GLY A 904 -12.06 41.56 -27.28
C GLY A 904 -11.55 42.94 -26.86
N GLY A 905 -11.30 43.12 -25.56
CA GLY A 905 -10.73 44.32 -24.95
C GLY A 905 -11.74 45.15 -24.14
N ASP A 906 -11.19 45.87 -23.15
CA ASP A 906 -11.99 46.48 -22.06
C ASP A 906 -13.02 47.51 -22.48
N THR A 907 -12.91 48.07 -23.68
CA THR A 907 -13.91 48.98 -24.29
C THR A 907 -14.99 48.25 -25.06
N ASN A 908 -14.82 46.98 -25.29
CA ASN A 908 -15.70 46.16 -26.15
C ASN A 908 -16.50 45.10 -25.36
N GLN A 909 -16.32 45.05 -24.06
CA GLN A 909 -17.00 44.08 -23.19
C GLN A 909 -17.26 44.67 -21.80
N THR A 910 -18.26 44.11 -21.09
CA THR A 910 -18.53 44.42 -19.68
C THR A 910 -17.41 43.77 -18.81
N ASN A 911 -17.44 44.04 -17.50
CA ASN A 911 -16.74 43.21 -16.53
C ASN A 911 -17.32 41.80 -16.55
N ASP A 912 -16.59 40.91 -15.88
CA ASP A 912 -17.09 39.57 -15.57
C ASP A 912 -18.23 39.73 -14.57
N LEU A 913 -19.45 39.47 -15.02
CA LEU A 913 -20.63 39.63 -14.21
C LEU A 913 -21.10 38.29 -13.67
N GLU A 914 -21.43 38.22 -12.40
CA GLU A 914 -22.10 37.05 -11.85
C GLU A 914 -23.43 36.82 -12.56
N PHE A 915 -23.63 35.62 -13.11
CA PHE A 915 -24.88 35.29 -13.77
C PHE A 915 -26.00 35.10 -12.73
N VAL A 916 -27.10 35.75 -12.92
CA VAL A 916 -28.32 35.55 -12.12
C VAL A 916 -29.48 35.35 -13.08
N ASP A 917 -30.15 34.23 -12.93
CA ASP A 917 -31.28 33.87 -13.81
C ASP A 917 -32.38 34.95 -13.77
N GLY A 918 -32.86 35.30 -14.93
CA GLY A 918 -33.91 36.36 -15.13
C GLY A 918 -33.44 37.78 -14.87
N LYS A 919 -32.17 38.00 -14.55
CA LYS A 919 -31.65 39.34 -14.24
C LYS A 919 -31.52 40.20 -15.50
N GLN A 920 -31.88 41.48 -15.37
CA GLN A 920 -31.54 42.50 -16.34
C GLN A 920 -30.24 43.19 -15.94
N TYR A 921 -29.25 43.18 -16.84
CA TYR A 921 -27.94 43.81 -16.67
C TYR A 921 -27.89 45.14 -17.40
N THR A 922 -27.26 46.11 -16.77
CA THR A 922 -27.10 47.50 -17.29
C THR A 922 -25.67 47.95 -17.24
N ASP A 923 -24.74 47.01 -17.16
CA ASP A 923 -23.30 47.25 -16.99
C ASP A 923 -22.71 47.76 -18.33
N GLY A 924 -22.00 48.85 -18.30
CA GLY A 924 -21.23 49.39 -19.44
C GLY A 924 -19.90 48.64 -19.66
N PRO A 925 -19.13 48.99 -20.67
CA PRO A 925 -17.82 48.46 -20.93
C PRO A 925 -16.86 48.60 -19.73
N LYS A 926 -15.93 47.66 -19.57
CA LYS A 926 -14.88 47.68 -18.53
C LYS A 926 -14.10 49.00 -18.48
N LEU A 927 -13.79 49.54 -19.65
CA LEU A 927 -13.11 50.83 -19.82
C LEU A 927 -14.03 51.76 -20.63
N VAL A 928 -14.61 52.76 -19.98
CA VAL A 928 -15.30 53.88 -20.67
C VAL A 928 -14.28 54.98 -20.93
N ILE A 929 -13.95 55.20 -22.19
CA ILE A 929 -13.15 56.39 -22.57
C ILE A 929 -14.05 57.58 -22.45
N SER A 930 -14.16 58.13 -21.24
CA SER A 930 -14.93 59.37 -21.01
C SER A 930 -14.10 60.60 -21.26
N THR A 931 -14.59 61.47 -22.16
CA THR A 931 -14.07 62.84 -22.38
C THR A 931 -14.86 63.86 -21.60
N ALA A 932 -15.60 63.53 -20.57
CA ALA A 932 -16.30 64.49 -19.72
C ALA A 932 -16.41 64.02 -18.28
N ILE A 933 -15.96 64.91 -17.39
CA ILE A 933 -16.24 64.86 -15.96
C ILE A 933 -17.68 65.28 -15.75
N GLU A 934 -18.52 64.40 -15.16
CA GLU A 934 -19.68 64.86 -14.40
C GLU A 934 -19.95 63.91 -13.20
N GLN A 935 -20.32 64.57 -12.14
CA GLN A 935 -20.40 64.28 -10.72
C GLN A 935 -21.26 63.07 -10.35
N CYS A 936 -20.77 62.44 -9.34
CA CYS A 936 -21.59 61.64 -8.40
C CYS A 936 -22.82 62.35 -7.89
N VAL A 937 -23.94 61.67 -7.91
CA VAL A 937 -25.02 61.83 -6.98
C VAL A 937 -25.58 60.42 -6.69
N GLU A 938 -25.19 59.84 -5.67
CA GLU A 938 -25.77 59.64 -4.35
C GLU A 938 -27.16 59.05 -4.30
N VAL A 939 -27.15 57.74 -3.94
CA VAL A 939 -27.69 57.27 -2.64
C VAL A 939 -29.20 57.14 -2.50
N LEU A 940 -29.66 55.97 -2.63
CA LEU A 940 -30.90 55.53 -1.99
C LEU A 940 -30.63 55.12 -0.53
N PRO A 941 -31.46 55.44 0.45
CA PRO A 941 -31.24 55.19 1.85
C PRO A 941 -31.33 53.70 2.13
N GLN A 942 -30.23 53.11 2.54
CA GLN A 942 -30.17 51.76 3.02
C GLN A 942 -30.94 51.62 4.33
N GLN A 943 -31.92 50.76 4.38
CA GLN A 943 -32.64 50.45 5.61
C GLN A 943 -31.83 49.49 6.47
N ALA A 944 -31.40 49.92 7.63
CA ALA A 944 -30.73 49.12 8.60
C ALA A 944 -31.63 48.67 9.75
N TYR A 945 -31.45 47.41 10.20
CA TYR A 945 -32.19 46.84 11.33
C TYR A 945 -31.23 46.33 12.38
N ASP A 946 -31.63 46.39 13.66
CA ASP A 946 -30.90 45.71 14.74
C ASP A 946 -31.18 44.19 14.76
N LEU A 947 -30.47 43.45 15.61
CA LEU A 947 -30.63 42.00 15.71
C LEU A 947 -32.02 41.56 16.22
N GLN A 948 -32.85 42.46 16.69
CA GLN A 948 -34.22 42.20 17.10
C GLN A 948 -35.21 42.58 15.99
N GLY A 949 -34.77 42.91 14.79
CA GLY A 949 -35.59 43.26 13.66
C GLY A 949 -36.22 44.66 13.71
N ARG A 950 -35.76 45.56 14.57
CA ARG A 950 -36.26 46.94 14.64
C ARG A 950 -35.46 47.85 13.72
N ARG A 951 -36.16 48.68 12.96
CA ARG A 951 -35.51 49.65 12.07
C ARG A 951 -34.72 50.71 12.84
N VAL A 952 -33.48 50.94 12.42
CA VAL A 952 -32.60 51.94 13.02
C VAL A 952 -32.56 53.15 12.12
N ASN A 953 -32.93 54.32 12.64
CA ASN A 953 -32.94 55.57 11.86
C ASN A 953 -31.51 56.16 11.78
N GLU A 954 -31.23 56.74 10.61
CA GLU A 954 -29.95 57.41 10.37
C GLU A 954 -29.67 58.51 11.41
N GLY A 955 -28.52 58.46 12.02
CA GLY A 955 -28.04 59.50 12.92
C GLY A 955 -27.52 59.01 14.28
N GLN A 956 -27.65 57.77 14.61
CA GLN A 956 -27.06 57.20 15.90
C GLN A 956 -26.02 56.11 15.59
N ASN A 957 -24.80 56.55 15.27
CA ASN A 957 -23.63 55.68 15.16
C ASN A 957 -23.25 55.06 16.51
N LYS A 958 -24.00 54.11 16.99
CA LYS A 958 -23.57 53.27 18.11
C LYS A 958 -22.88 52.02 17.55
N LYS A 959 -21.73 51.69 18.09
CA LYS A 959 -21.05 50.42 17.83
C LYS A 959 -21.99 49.26 18.02
N GLY A 960 -22.13 48.39 17.08
CA GLY A 960 -23.08 47.28 17.13
C GLY A 960 -23.16 46.45 15.87
N ILE A 961 -24.01 45.46 15.88
CA ILE A 961 -24.26 44.59 14.75
C ILE A 961 -25.63 44.89 14.19
N TYR A 962 -25.71 45.16 12.90
CA TYR A 962 -26.89 45.52 12.16
C TYR A 962 -27.12 44.64 10.96
N ILE A 963 -28.36 44.55 10.52
CA ILE A 963 -28.75 43.91 9.25
C ILE A 963 -29.08 45.01 8.25
N VAL A 964 -28.32 45.08 7.18
CA VAL A 964 -28.54 46.04 6.09
C VAL A 964 -28.67 45.27 4.81
N ASN A 965 -29.78 45.36 4.12
CA ASN A 965 -30.09 44.61 2.92
C ASN A 965 -29.86 43.10 3.07
N GLY A 966 -30.32 42.52 4.21
CA GLY A 966 -30.18 41.08 4.51
C GLY A 966 -28.76 40.62 4.92
N LYS A 967 -27.78 41.51 4.92
CA LYS A 967 -26.38 41.15 5.31
C LYS A 967 -26.06 41.71 6.72
N LYS A 968 -25.34 40.95 7.51
CA LYS A 968 -24.84 41.31 8.83
C LYS A 968 -23.64 42.24 8.71
N ILE A 969 -23.74 43.48 9.23
CA ILE A 969 -22.66 44.46 9.27
C ILE A 969 -22.29 44.75 10.72
N VAL A 970 -20.99 44.79 10.99
CA VAL A 970 -20.44 45.16 12.33
C VAL A 970 -19.86 46.56 12.24
N ILE A 971 -20.44 47.52 12.96
CA ILE A 971 -19.87 48.87 13.15
C ILE A 971 -19.01 48.84 14.40
N LYS A 972 -17.71 49.00 14.24
CA LYS A 972 -16.70 48.95 15.32
C LYS A 972 -16.60 50.28 16.07
#